data_afec8aa92153f71e6711410ea5f7c2fe
#
_entry.id   afec8aa92153f71e6711410ea5f7c2fe
#
_cell.length_a   1.000
_cell.length_b   1.000
_cell.length_c   1.000
_cell.angle_alpha   90.00
_cell.angle_beta   90.00
_cell.angle_gamma   90.00
#
_symmetry.space_group_name_H-M   'P 1'
#
loop_
_entity.id
_entity.type
_entity.pdbx_description
1 polymer ?
#
loop_
_entity_poly.entity_id
_entity_poly.type
_entity_poly.pdbx_seq_one_letter_code
_entity_poly.pdbx_strand_id
1 'polypeptide(L)'
;MSQASPAHTPMMAQYLKIKREHPEVLLFYRMGDFYELFFDDAKRAAALLDITLTQRGQSGGKPIPMAGVPYHSAEGYLARLVAGGESVAICEQIGDPATSKGPVERQVVRIVTPGTLHDEALLDARRDNVLVAVAPGKAGWGVAWLELSSGRFNVLEVESEAEMLAELTRLSPAELLVPESLTLPDVWSQKRSLRRQGEWLFDLESATRSLCDQFEVSDLRGFGCAHLSTALIAAGVLIDYARDTQRSRLPHVTAISVENRDDAVVIDAASRRNLEIDINLGGSSDNTLASVLDTCTTAMGSRLLKRWLNRPLRQREIVEGRQAGVALLSIDAAYMSLRETLTDVGDVERILARVALYSARPRDLARLRDALATLPTLEALLADIDSGSALDSLKPHIRPYPELADTLARALVDNPPVVIRDGGVIADGFDAELDEHRGMAENAGDYLVQLELRERERTGLANLKVGYNRVHGYFIELPRAQAQQAPADYIRRQTLKNAERFIIPELKEFEDKALSAKSRALTREKWLYDQLLADLNAQLHELQNTSRALAELDVLCAFAERADALNWVRPQLVDSTGITITAGRHPVVEQVSDKPFVPNDVLLTPEQHMLIITGPNMGGKSTYMRQTALIALLAHSGSFVPADAAEIGPVDRIFTRIGSSDDLAGGRSTFMVEMTETANILHNATEHSLVLMDEIGRGTSTFDGLSLAWASAEHLANARALTLFATHYFEMTALPEQAEGVANIHLTATEHGDGIVFMHRIEAGPASQSYGLQVAQLAGVPAPVIRRAREKLMMLEQRDVDEQQRPSASPAIPQQNDLFASVPHPVVEALGKADIDDLSPREALALLYQWRELL
;
A
#
# COMPACT_ATOMS: atom_id res chain seq x y z
N MET A 1 -36.78 -44.24 18.98
CA MET A 1 -36.97 -42.94 19.68
C MET A 1 -35.89 -41.98 19.16
N SER A 2 -36.30 -41.10 18.21
CA SER A 2 -35.43 -40.04 17.67
C SER A 2 -35.22 -39.01 18.78
N GLN A 3 -33.98 -38.82 19.22
CA GLN A 3 -33.63 -37.73 20.08
C GLN A 3 -33.83 -36.41 19.29
N ALA A 4 -34.86 -35.66 19.66
CA ALA A 4 -35.07 -34.32 19.17
C ALA A 4 -33.81 -33.51 19.54
N SER A 5 -33.08 -33.02 18.55
CA SER A 5 -31.98 -32.07 18.75
C SER A 5 -32.52 -30.90 19.58
N PRO A 6 -31.82 -30.47 20.63
CA PRO A 6 -32.25 -29.37 21.48
C PRO A 6 -32.46 -28.12 20.63
N ALA A 7 -33.68 -27.59 20.61
CA ALA A 7 -34.10 -26.49 19.74
C ALA A 7 -33.33 -25.21 20.11
N HIS A 8 -32.65 -24.63 19.14
CA HIS A 8 -32.09 -23.29 19.25
C HIS A 8 -33.23 -22.26 19.39
N THR A 9 -33.02 -21.18 20.13
CA THR A 9 -33.96 -20.06 20.10
C THR A 9 -34.08 -19.50 18.67
N PRO A 10 -35.22 -18.93 18.27
CA PRO A 10 -35.41 -18.39 16.92
C PRO A 10 -34.29 -17.43 16.48
N MET A 11 -33.81 -16.60 17.40
CA MET A 11 -32.68 -15.67 17.20
C MET A 11 -31.37 -16.44 16.93
N MET A 12 -31.04 -17.47 17.73
CA MET A 12 -29.83 -18.27 17.52
C MET A 12 -29.91 -19.10 16.23
N ALA A 13 -31.10 -19.56 15.85
CA ALA A 13 -31.30 -20.22 14.56
C ALA A 13 -31.00 -19.29 13.38
N GLN A 14 -31.41 -18.00 13.45
CA GLN A 14 -31.11 -16.98 12.46
C GLN A 14 -29.61 -16.69 12.42
N TYR A 15 -28.95 -16.47 13.59
CA TYR A 15 -27.50 -16.27 13.69
C TYR A 15 -26.72 -17.42 13.05
N LEU A 16 -27.03 -18.66 13.43
CA LEU A 16 -26.36 -19.85 12.91
C LEU A 16 -26.57 -20.07 11.40
N LYS A 17 -27.73 -19.66 10.87
CA LYS A 17 -27.99 -19.69 9.42
C LYS A 17 -27.02 -18.73 8.71
N ILE A 18 -26.96 -17.47 9.14
CA ILE A 18 -26.07 -16.46 8.54
C ILE A 18 -24.59 -16.87 8.71
N LYS A 19 -24.20 -17.40 9.88
CA LYS A 19 -22.83 -17.86 10.12
C LYS A 19 -22.39 -19.01 9.20
N ARG A 20 -23.29 -19.89 8.80
CA ARG A 20 -22.99 -20.97 7.82
C ARG A 20 -22.70 -20.45 6.43
N GLU A 21 -23.29 -19.31 6.07
CA GLU A 21 -23.03 -18.64 4.79
C GLU A 21 -21.65 -17.93 4.79
N HIS A 22 -21.13 -17.59 6.01
CA HIS A 22 -19.86 -16.88 6.21
C HIS A 22 -18.98 -17.54 7.30
N PRO A 23 -18.53 -18.80 7.12
CA PRO A 23 -17.90 -19.58 8.18
C PRO A 23 -16.58 -18.96 8.70
N GLU A 24 -15.76 -18.40 7.80
CA GLU A 24 -14.42 -17.85 8.11
C GLU A 24 -14.44 -16.40 8.63
N VAL A 25 -15.58 -15.70 8.46
CA VAL A 25 -15.72 -14.26 8.72
C VAL A 25 -16.30 -14.04 10.11
N LEU A 26 -15.77 -13.11 10.91
CA LEU A 26 -16.35 -12.70 12.18
C LEU A 26 -17.72 -12.03 11.95
N LEU A 27 -18.77 -12.46 12.65
CA LEU A 27 -20.11 -11.92 12.45
C LEU A 27 -20.47 -10.90 13.54
N PHE A 28 -20.49 -9.61 13.17
CA PHE A 28 -21.04 -8.51 13.97
C PHE A 28 -22.56 -8.48 13.84
N TYR A 29 -23.25 -9.11 14.78
CA TYR A 29 -24.69 -9.28 14.75
C TYR A 29 -25.40 -8.20 15.55
N ARG A 30 -26.16 -7.32 14.89
CA ARG A 30 -26.82 -6.17 15.52
C ARG A 30 -27.87 -6.58 16.54
N MET A 31 -27.69 -6.10 17.79
CA MET A 31 -28.61 -6.34 18.91
C MET A 31 -28.80 -5.02 19.69
N GLY A 32 -29.82 -4.24 19.31
CA GLY A 32 -30.04 -2.92 19.90
C GLY A 32 -28.82 -1.99 19.71
N ASP A 33 -28.22 -1.51 20.79
CA ASP A 33 -27.06 -0.60 20.74
C ASP A 33 -25.71 -1.31 20.69
N PHE A 34 -25.70 -2.63 20.48
CA PHE A 34 -24.47 -3.42 20.37
C PHE A 34 -24.42 -4.24 19.10
N TYR A 35 -23.18 -4.53 18.64
CA TYR A 35 -22.89 -5.70 17.83
C TYR A 35 -22.44 -6.82 18.75
N GLU A 36 -23.19 -7.91 18.77
CA GLU A 36 -22.88 -9.10 19.56
C GLU A 36 -22.26 -10.20 18.70
N LEU A 37 -21.27 -10.88 19.22
CA LEU A 37 -20.63 -12.04 18.63
C LEU A 37 -20.90 -13.25 19.53
N PHE A 38 -21.07 -14.43 18.92
CA PHE A 38 -21.38 -15.65 19.67
C PHE A 38 -20.43 -16.79 19.31
N PHE A 39 -20.36 -17.80 20.18
CA PHE A 39 -19.58 -19.02 20.03
C PHE A 39 -18.08 -18.74 19.81
N ASP A 40 -17.49 -19.31 18.75
CA ASP A 40 -16.07 -19.19 18.47
C ASP A 40 -15.68 -17.77 17.99
N ASP A 41 -16.59 -17.06 17.30
CA ASP A 41 -16.40 -15.67 16.96
C ASP A 41 -16.24 -14.79 18.20
N ALA A 42 -17.01 -15.06 19.26
CA ALA A 42 -16.88 -14.32 20.53
C ALA A 42 -15.53 -14.56 21.20
N LYS A 43 -15.04 -15.82 21.22
CA LYS A 43 -13.72 -16.15 21.78
C LYS A 43 -12.58 -15.50 20.97
N ARG A 44 -12.68 -15.59 19.61
CA ARG A 44 -11.68 -15.02 18.69
C ARG A 44 -11.63 -13.50 18.84
N ALA A 45 -12.78 -12.83 18.80
CA ALA A 45 -12.86 -11.38 18.95
C ALA A 45 -12.40 -10.92 20.34
N ALA A 46 -12.77 -11.62 21.42
CA ALA A 46 -12.33 -11.29 22.77
C ALA A 46 -10.80 -11.33 22.90
N ALA A 47 -10.16 -12.35 22.32
CA ALA A 47 -8.71 -12.47 22.33
C ALA A 47 -8.00 -11.39 21.49
N LEU A 48 -8.56 -11.03 20.31
CA LEU A 48 -7.97 -10.05 19.40
C LEU A 48 -8.16 -8.60 19.84
N LEU A 49 -9.30 -8.31 20.47
CA LEU A 49 -9.70 -6.95 20.84
C LEU A 49 -9.45 -6.63 22.33
N ASP A 50 -9.06 -7.63 23.13
CA ASP A 50 -8.95 -7.52 24.58
C ASP A 50 -10.26 -7.02 25.24
N ILE A 51 -11.39 -7.64 24.83
CA ILE A 51 -12.72 -7.35 25.38
C ILE A 51 -13.23 -8.53 26.22
N THR A 52 -14.14 -8.24 27.14
CA THR A 52 -14.66 -9.24 28.06
C THR A 52 -15.48 -10.32 27.35
N LEU A 53 -15.08 -11.59 27.50
CA LEU A 53 -15.86 -12.74 27.10
C LEU A 53 -16.89 -13.05 28.20
N THR A 54 -18.17 -13.00 27.83
CA THR A 54 -19.30 -13.29 28.72
C THR A 54 -20.06 -14.54 28.26
N GLN A 55 -21.15 -14.88 28.95
CA GLN A 55 -22.04 -15.99 28.59
C GLN A 55 -23.49 -15.50 28.62
N ARG A 56 -24.28 -15.88 27.61
CA ARG A 56 -25.70 -15.51 27.48
C ARG A 56 -26.56 -16.71 27.16
N GLY A 57 -27.38 -17.14 28.12
CA GLY A 57 -28.32 -18.23 27.89
C GLY A 57 -27.66 -19.58 27.60
N GLN A 58 -28.45 -20.52 27.09
CA GLN A 58 -28.00 -21.86 26.69
C GLN A 58 -28.51 -22.21 25.30
N SER A 59 -27.66 -22.85 24.50
CA SER A 59 -28.01 -23.42 23.21
C SER A 59 -27.48 -24.86 23.15
N GLY A 60 -28.36 -25.81 22.84
CA GLY A 60 -27.97 -27.23 22.89
C GLY A 60 -27.55 -27.73 24.27
N GLY A 61 -28.03 -27.13 25.37
CA GLY A 61 -27.67 -27.50 26.76
C GLY A 61 -26.30 -26.97 27.24
N LYS A 62 -25.61 -26.14 26.46
CA LYS A 62 -24.32 -25.51 26.82
C LYS A 62 -24.48 -23.99 26.90
N PRO A 63 -23.76 -23.30 27.80
CA PRO A 63 -23.70 -21.83 27.81
C PRO A 63 -23.18 -21.29 26.48
N ILE A 64 -23.76 -20.19 25.99
CA ILE A 64 -23.32 -19.54 24.76
C ILE A 64 -22.24 -18.50 25.10
N PRO A 65 -20.97 -18.69 24.69
CA PRO A 65 -19.97 -17.62 24.77
C PRO A 65 -20.43 -16.42 23.97
N MET A 66 -20.28 -15.22 24.53
CA MET A 66 -20.70 -13.96 23.92
C MET A 66 -19.68 -12.87 24.21
N ALA A 67 -19.39 -12.05 23.21
CA ALA A 67 -18.69 -10.79 23.34
C ALA A 67 -19.49 -9.72 22.59
N GLY A 68 -19.35 -8.46 22.96
CA GLY A 68 -20.10 -7.39 22.31
C GLY A 68 -19.32 -6.09 22.27
N VAL A 69 -19.51 -5.33 21.21
CA VAL A 69 -18.95 -3.99 21.02
C VAL A 69 -20.09 -2.98 20.87
N PRO A 70 -20.01 -1.80 21.49
CA PRO A 70 -21.04 -0.79 21.33
C PRO A 70 -21.08 -0.32 19.87
N TYR A 71 -22.29 -0.16 19.33
CA TYR A 71 -22.50 0.28 17.94
C TYR A 71 -21.78 1.59 17.61
N HIS A 72 -21.86 2.58 18.49
CA HIS A 72 -21.27 3.90 18.28
C HIS A 72 -19.74 3.91 18.25
N SER A 73 -19.09 2.88 18.78
CA SER A 73 -17.63 2.72 18.80
C SER A 73 -17.13 1.55 17.95
N ALA A 74 -18.01 0.92 17.17
CA ALA A 74 -17.69 -0.27 16.37
C ALA A 74 -16.56 -0.04 15.35
N GLU A 75 -16.43 1.18 14.81
CA GLU A 75 -15.38 1.53 13.84
C GLU A 75 -13.97 1.31 14.40
N GLY A 76 -13.70 1.72 15.65
CA GLY A 76 -12.40 1.52 16.27
C GLY A 76 -12.05 0.03 16.49
N TYR A 77 -13.06 -0.79 16.78
CA TYR A 77 -12.88 -2.25 16.88
C TYR A 77 -12.71 -2.92 15.53
N LEU A 78 -13.44 -2.47 14.49
CA LEU A 78 -13.27 -2.92 13.11
C LEU A 78 -11.85 -2.61 12.61
N ALA A 79 -11.36 -1.39 12.84
CA ALA A 79 -10.00 -0.99 12.46
C ALA A 79 -8.94 -1.95 13.03
N ARG A 80 -9.05 -2.32 14.30
CA ARG A 80 -8.11 -3.26 14.97
C ARG A 80 -8.20 -4.67 14.40
N LEU A 81 -9.40 -5.18 14.13
CA LEU A 81 -9.60 -6.51 13.54
C LEU A 81 -9.04 -6.58 12.12
N VAL A 82 -9.38 -5.61 11.30
CA VAL A 82 -8.98 -5.57 9.88
C VAL A 82 -7.46 -5.35 9.75
N ALA A 83 -6.86 -4.48 10.56
CA ALA A 83 -5.41 -4.32 10.64
C ALA A 83 -4.70 -5.63 11.05
N GLY A 84 -5.37 -6.49 11.84
CA GLY A 84 -4.92 -7.84 12.16
C GLY A 84 -5.14 -8.90 11.07
N GLY A 85 -5.67 -8.50 9.89
CA GLY A 85 -5.96 -9.38 8.75
C GLY A 85 -7.30 -10.13 8.83
N GLU A 86 -8.18 -9.74 9.77
CA GLU A 86 -9.50 -10.37 9.94
C GLU A 86 -10.55 -9.76 9.00
N SER A 87 -11.55 -10.57 8.62
CA SER A 87 -12.74 -10.09 7.91
C SER A 87 -13.94 -10.11 8.83
N VAL A 88 -14.83 -9.10 8.70
CA VAL A 88 -16.00 -8.92 9.57
C VAL A 88 -17.25 -8.71 8.73
N ALA A 89 -18.24 -9.56 8.88
CA ALA A 89 -19.57 -9.39 8.28
C ALA A 89 -20.43 -8.50 9.19
N ILE A 90 -20.90 -7.38 8.66
CA ILE A 90 -21.80 -6.47 9.35
C ILE A 90 -23.25 -6.90 9.07
N CYS A 91 -23.91 -7.33 10.12
CA CYS A 91 -25.28 -7.82 10.05
C CYS A 91 -26.25 -6.86 10.73
N GLU A 92 -27.10 -6.21 9.92
CA GLU A 92 -28.05 -5.19 10.36
C GLU A 92 -29.48 -5.72 10.42
N GLN A 93 -30.31 -5.04 11.21
CA GLN A 93 -31.76 -5.28 11.31
C GLN A 93 -32.46 -4.69 10.08
N ILE A 94 -33.29 -5.50 9.43
CA ILE A 94 -34.09 -5.07 8.27
C ILE A 94 -35.54 -4.95 8.70
N GLY A 95 -36.16 -3.78 8.43
CA GLY A 95 -37.53 -3.45 8.80
C GLY A 95 -37.66 -2.79 10.17
N ASP A 96 -38.91 -2.42 10.53
CA ASP A 96 -39.22 -1.73 11.78
C ASP A 96 -39.47 -2.75 12.92
N PRO A 97 -38.70 -2.67 14.02
CA PRO A 97 -38.91 -3.52 15.19
C PRO A 97 -40.31 -3.42 15.81
N ALA A 98 -40.99 -2.27 15.66
CA ALA A 98 -42.31 -2.01 16.22
C ALA A 98 -43.44 -2.75 15.48
N THR A 99 -43.23 -3.11 14.21
CA THR A 99 -44.24 -3.79 13.36
C THR A 99 -43.99 -5.28 13.18
N SER A 100 -42.85 -5.80 13.67
CA SER A 100 -42.43 -7.19 13.50
C SER A 100 -43.17 -8.16 14.45
N LYS A 101 -43.83 -9.18 13.90
CA LYS A 101 -44.50 -10.28 14.66
C LYS A 101 -43.51 -11.42 14.96
N GLY A 102 -42.33 -11.13 15.47
CA GLY A 102 -41.28 -12.12 15.75
C GLY A 102 -39.89 -11.50 15.86
N PRO A 103 -38.80 -12.30 15.84
CA PRO A 103 -37.46 -11.73 15.75
C PRO A 103 -37.32 -10.89 14.48
N VAL A 104 -36.87 -9.64 14.62
CA VAL A 104 -36.59 -8.77 13.46
C VAL A 104 -35.62 -9.50 12.51
N GLU A 105 -35.90 -9.47 11.23
CA GLU A 105 -35.03 -10.03 10.21
C GLU A 105 -33.68 -9.30 10.19
N ARG A 106 -32.61 -10.07 9.97
CA ARG A 106 -31.26 -9.54 9.90
C ARG A 106 -30.55 -10.08 8.67
N GLN A 107 -29.81 -9.24 8.01
CA GLN A 107 -29.04 -9.58 6.81
C GLN A 107 -27.63 -8.99 6.90
N VAL A 108 -26.68 -9.68 6.26
CA VAL A 108 -25.34 -9.14 6.07
C VAL A 108 -25.43 -8.04 5.00
N VAL A 109 -25.21 -6.80 5.41
CA VAL A 109 -25.26 -5.63 4.53
C VAL A 109 -23.92 -5.35 3.88
N ARG A 110 -22.82 -5.78 4.52
CA ARG A 110 -21.47 -5.63 4.02
C ARG A 110 -20.52 -6.59 4.73
N ILE A 111 -19.48 -7.03 4.03
CA ILE A 111 -18.33 -7.72 4.62
C ILE A 111 -17.13 -6.79 4.53
N VAL A 112 -16.59 -6.42 5.68
CA VAL A 112 -15.39 -5.56 5.78
C VAL A 112 -14.16 -6.45 5.79
N THR A 113 -13.32 -6.34 4.77
CA THR A 113 -12.08 -7.12 4.64
C THR A 113 -10.87 -6.18 4.51
N PRO A 114 -9.64 -6.63 4.76
CA PRO A 114 -8.46 -5.78 4.66
C PRO A 114 -8.30 -5.07 3.31
N GLY A 115 -8.68 -5.72 2.19
CA GLY A 115 -8.53 -5.19 0.83
C GLY A 115 -9.74 -4.40 0.31
N THR A 116 -10.90 -4.47 0.99
CA THR A 116 -12.14 -3.84 0.52
C THR A 116 -12.62 -2.70 1.42
N LEU A 117 -11.66 -1.94 1.97
CA LEU A 117 -11.94 -0.77 2.79
C LEU A 117 -12.23 0.47 1.95
N HIS A 118 -13.20 1.28 2.38
CA HIS A 118 -13.49 2.61 1.85
C HIS A 118 -13.79 3.64 2.95
N ASP A 119 -13.97 3.21 4.20
CA ASP A 119 -14.17 4.11 5.34
C ASP A 119 -12.87 4.82 5.71
N GLU A 120 -12.88 6.14 5.81
CA GLU A 120 -11.72 6.97 6.16
C GLU A 120 -11.07 6.56 7.49
N ALA A 121 -11.89 6.22 8.49
CA ALA A 121 -11.40 5.82 9.83
C ALA A 121 -10.63 4.48 9.85
N LEU A 122 -10.73 3.68 8.79
CA LEU A 122 -10.09 2.36 8.67
C LEU A 122 -8.85 2.38 7.76
N LEU A 123 -8.59 3.48 7.07
CA LEU A 123 -7.54 3.63 6.06
C LEU A 123 -6.43 4.56 6.55
N ASP A 124 -5.18 4.22 6.18
CA ASP A 124 -4.10 5.20 6.22
C ASP A 124 -4.32 6.22 5.10
N ALA A 125 -4.34 7.52 5.47
CA ALA A 125 -4.63 8.58 4.51
C ALA A 125 -3.59 8.64 3.37
N ARG A 126 -2.31 8.43 3.68
CA ARG A 126 -1.18 8.60 2.75
C ARG A 126 -0.66 7.28 2.17
N ARG A 127 -1.44 6.19 2.30
CA ARG A 127 -1.08 4.86 1.79
C ARG A 127 -2.21 4.26 0.98
N ASP A 128 -1.86 3.61 -0.14
CA ASP A 128 -2.81 2.82 -0.93
C ASP A 128 -3.26 1.57 -0.15
N ASN A 129 -4.53 1.19 -0.31
CA ASN A 129 -5.09 -0.04 0.27
C ASN A 129 -5.52 -0.98 -0.85
N VAL A 130 -4.61 -1.85 -1.26
CA VAL A 130 -4.73 -2.61 -2.51
C VAL A 130 -5.22 -4.03 -2.25
N LEU A 131 -6.30 -4.42 -2.93
CA LEU A 131 -6.76 -5.79 -3.08
C LEU A 131 -6.13 -6.38 -4.35
N VAL A 132 -5.43 -7.50 -4.24
CA VAL A 132 -4.73 -8.15 -5.36
C VAL A 132 -5.29 -9.54 -5.60
N ALA A 133 -5.43 -9.94 -6.87
CA ALA A 133 -5.69 -11.32 -7.27
C ALA A 133 -4.58 -11.82 -8.19
N VAL A 134 -4.24 -13.10 -8.07
CA VAL A 134 -3.26 -13.79 -8.91
C VAL A 134 -3.89 -15.02 -9.52
N ALA A 135 -3.73 -15.16 -10.84
CA ALA A 135 -4.15 -16.33 -11.58
C ALA A 135 -2.98 -17.01 -12.29
N PRO A 136 -2.74 -18.32 -12.11
CA PRO A 136 -1.76 -19.05 -12.87
C PRO A 136 -2.27 -19.33 -14.28
N GLY A 137 -1.41 -19.17 -15.29
CA GLY A 137 -1.67 -19.48 -16.69
C GLY A 137 -0.71 -20.53 -17.26
N LYS A 138 -0.94 -20.95 -18.50
CA LYS A 138 -0.04 -21.94 -19.16
C LYS A 138 1.33 -21.35 -19.53
N ALA A 139 1.39 -20.04 -19.79
CA ALA A 139 2.58 -19.36 -20.28
C ALA A 139 3.07 -18.26 -19.31
N GLY A 140 2.45 -18.11 -18.15
CA GLY A 140 2.80 -17.06 -17.21
C GLY A 140 1.73 -16.87 -16.15
N TRP A 141 1.74 -15.70 -15.53
CA TRP A 141 0.87 -15.32 -14.41
C TRP A 141 0.11 -14.06 -14.72
N GLY A 142 -1.17 -14.03 -14.38
CA GLY A 142 -1.99 -12.83 -14.39
C GLY A 142 -2.05 -12.22 -13.00
N VAL A 143 -1.83 -10.93 -12.90
CA VAL A 143 -1.95 -10.13 -11.68
C VAL A 143 -2.95 -9.01 -11.93
N ALA A 144 -3.95 -8.92 -11.07
CA ALA A 144 -4.91 -7.82 -11.08
C ALA A 144 -4.94 -7.16 -9.70
N TRP A 145 -5.14 -5.85 -9.65
CA TRP A 145 -5.29 -5.16 -8.38
C TRP A 145 -6.28 -4.01 -8.46
N LEU A 146 -7.03 -3.87 -7.38
CA LEU A 146 -8.04 -2.84 -7.19
C LEU A 146 -7.77 -2.07 -5.91
N GLU A 147 -7.75 -0.77 -5.98
CA GLU A 147 -7.92 0.08 -4.82
C GLU A 147 -9.37 0.55 -4.75
N LEU A 148 -10.16 -0.10 -3.89
CA LEU A 148 -11.59 0.16 -3.78
C LEU A 148 -11.90 1.60 -3.36
N SER A 149 -11.04 2.21 -2.55
CA SER A 149 -11.25 3.57 -2.04
C SER A 149 -11.03 4.68 -3.07
N SER A 150 -10.49 4.36 -4.25
CA SER A 150 -10.29 5.29 -5.38
C SER A 150 -10.95 4.83 -6.68
N GLY A 151 -11.29 3.55 -6.78
CA GLY A 151 -11.79 2.92 -8.00
C GLY A 151 -10.70 2.60 -9.03
N ARG A 152 -9.42 2.70 -8.66
CA ARG A 152 -8.30 2.38 -9.56
C ARG A 152 -8.14 0.87 -9.71
N PHE A 153 -8.24 0.39 -10.95
CA PHE A 153 -8.21 -1.02 -11.30
C PHE A 153 -7.20 -1.28 -12.42
N ASN A 154 -6.22 -2.14 -12.14
CA ASN A 154 -5.11 -2.42 -13.05
C ASN A 154 -4.88 -3.90 -13.24
N VAL A 155 -4.28 -4.26 -14.38
CA VAL A 155 -3.91 -5.63 -14.74
C VAL A 155 -2.51 -5.69 -15.36
N LEU A 156 -1.87 -6.84 -15.18
CA LEU A 156 -0.52 -7.13 -15.68
C LEU A 156 -0.40 -8.63 -15.95
N GLU A 157 0.32 -9.04 -17.01
CA GLU A 157 0.82 -10.41 -17.16
C GLU A 157 2.33 -10.44 -17.00
N VAL A 158 2.84 -11.51 -16.38
CA VAL A 158 4.26 -11.76 -16.16
C VAL A 158 4.58 -13.21 -16.53
N GLU A 159 5.83 -13.45 -16.93
CA GLU A 159 6.24 -14.75 -17.47
C GLU A 159 6.59 -15.76 -16.38
N SER A 160 7.13 -15.31 -15.25
CA SER A 160 7.66 -16.18 -14.20
C SER A 160 7.02 -15.94 -12.83
N GLU A 161 7.07 -16.96 -11.96
CA GLU A 161 6.68 -16.86 -10.55
C GLU A 161 7.53 -15.80 -9.82
N ALA A 162 8.81 -15.70 -10.12
CA ALA A 162 9.70 -14.72 -9.50
C ALA A 162 9.26 -13.28 -9.81
N GLU A 163 8.82 -13.02 -11.04
CA GLU A 163 8.25 -11.73 -11.44
C GLU A 163 6.92 -11.44 -10.75
N MET A 164 6.05 -12.43 -10.66
CA MET A 164 4.78 -12.31 -9.94
C MET A 164 5.03 -11.95 -8.46
N LEU A 165 5.98 -12.61 -7.80
CA LEU A 165 6.35 -12.32 -6.41
C LEU A 165 6.99 -10.92 -6.25
N ALA A 166 7.74 -10.45 -7.24
CA ALA A 166 8.28 -9.09 -7.28
C ALA A 166 7.15 -8.05 -7.35
N GLU A 167 6.14 -8.29 -8.20
CA GLU A 167 4.97 -7.44 -8.30
C GLU A 167 4.12 -7.44 -7.02
N LEU A 168 3.92 -8.59 -6.38
CA LEU A 168 3.27 -8.66 -5.06
C LEU A 168 4.02 -7.84 -4.00
N THR A 169 5.36 -7.85 -4.06
CA THR A 169 6.18 -7.05 -3.15
C THR A 169 6.02 -5.56 -3.43
N ARG A 170 6.01 -5.15 -4.70
CA ARG A 170 5.75 -3.77 -5.13
C ARG A 170 4.38 -3.27 -4.68
N LEU A 171 3.34 -4.07 -4.92
CA LEU A 171 1.96 -3.72 -4.62
C LEU A 171 1.66 -3.77 -3.12
N SER A 172 2.43 -4.54 -2.35
CA SER A 172 2.24 -4.70 -0.90
C SER A 172 0.78 -4.91 -0.50
N PRO A 173 0.10 -5.96 -1.02
CA PRO A 173 -1.34 -6.12 -0.90
C PRO A 173 -1.81 -6.13 0.55
N ALA A 174 -2.88 -5.37 0.82
CA ALA A 174 -3.63 -5.47 2.07
C ALA A 174 -4.39 -6.80 2.16
N GLU A 175 -4.82 -7.32 1.00
CA GLU A 175 -5.47 -8.63 0.88
C GLU A 175 -5.12 -9.27 -0.46
N LEU A 176 -4.85 -10.57 -0.46
CA LEU A 176 -4.42 -11.34 -1.64
C LEU A 176 -5.38 -12.50 -1.91
N LEU A 177 -5.93 -12.55 -3.12
CA LEU A 177 -6.80 -13.62 -3.60
C LEU A 177 -6.02 -14.58 -4.49
N VAL A 178 -6.10 -15.88 -4.21
CA VAL A 178 -5.42 -16.92 -4.99
C VAL A 178 -6.30 -18.16 -5.14
N PRO A 179 -6.10 -19.00 -6.17
CA PRO A 179 -6.77 -20.29 -6.27
C PRO A 179 -6.39 -21.21 -5.10
N GLU A 180 -7.29 -22.13 -4.70
CA GLU A 180 -7.06 -23.07 -3.59
C GLU A 180 -5.82 -23.93 -3.79
N SER A 181 -5.52 -24.35 -5.02
CA SER A 181 -4.39 -25.21 -5.37
C SER A 181 -3.03 -24.49 -5.36
N LEU A 182 -3.00 -23.16 -5.39
CA LEU A 182 -1.76 -22.40 -5.51
C LEU A 182 -0.93 -22.49 -4.24
N THR A 183 0.31 -22.96 -4.38
CA THR A 183 1.31 -22.94 -3.30
C THR A 183 2.14 -21.65 -3.42
N LEU A 184 2.22 -20.89 -2.35
CA LEU A 184 3.03 -19.66 -2.25
C LEU A 184 4.14 -19.86 -1.22
N PRO A 185 5.27 -19.13 -1.34
CA PRO A 185 6.31 -19.07 -0.30
C PRO A 185 5.74 -18.67 1.07
N ASP A 186 6.40 -19.11 2.16
CA ASP A 186 5.93 -18.92 3.55
C ASP A 186 5.63 -17.45 3.90
N VAL A 187 6.42 -16.52 3.38
CA VAL A 187 6.21 -15.07 3.56
C VAL A 187 4.80 -14.62 3.14
N TRP A 188 4.20 -15.27 2.14
CA TRP A 188 2.86 -14.99 1.65
C TRP A 188 1.82 -15.95 2.21
N SER A 189 2.13 -17.25 2.28
CA SER A 189 1.20 -18.30 2.73
C SER A 189 0.77 -18.15 4.19
N GLN A 190 1.60 -17.54 5.05
CA GLN A 190 1.32 -17.31 6.47
C GLN A 190 0.58 -15.98 6.75
N LYS A 191 0.37 -15.12 5.75
CA LYS A 191 -0.37 -13.87 5.94
C LYS A 191 -1.85 -14.15 6.21
N ARG A 192 -2.39 -13.56 7.28
CA ARG A 192 -3.82 -13.68 7.62
C ARG A 192 -4.75 -13.04 6.58
N SER A 193 -4.23 -12.14 5.76
CA SER A 193 -4.96 -11.49 4.66
C SER A 193 -4.92 -12.27 3.34
N LEU A 194 -4.34 -13.48 3.32
CA LEU A 194 -4.44 -14.38 2.18
C LEU A 194 -5.82 -15.05 2.16
N ARG A 195 -6.50 -14.97 1.01
CA ARG A 195 -7.81 -15.61 0.78
C ARG A 195 -7.72 -16.61 -0.37
N ARG A 196 -7.99 -17.86 -0.07
CA ARG A 196 -8.07 -18.91 -1.07
C ARG A 196 -9.46 -18.95 -1.66
N GLN A 197 -9.55 -18.96 -2.99
CA GLN A 197 -10.78 -18.94 -3.75
C GLN A 197 -10.93 -20.24 -4.52
N GLY A 198 -12.18 -20.72 -4.69
CA GLY A 198 -12.44 -21.94 -5.43
C GLY A 198 -11.99 -21.87 -6.88
N GLU A 199 -11.44 -22.98 -7.40
CA GLU A 199 -10.88 -23.06 -8.76
C GLU A 199 -11.87 -22.66 -9.86
N TRP A 200 -13.16 -22.88 -9.64
CA TRP A 200 -14.22 -22.56 -10.61
C TRP A 200 -14.42 -21.07 -10.83
N LEU A 201 -13.91 -20.21 -9.95
CA LEU A 201 -13.96 -18.77 -10.12
C LEU A 201 -12.89 -18.26 -11.11
N PHE A 202 -11.85 -19.07 -11.35
CA PHE A 202 -10.74 -18.72 -12.25
C PHE A 202 -11.02 -19.17 -13.70
N ASP A 203 -12.18 -18.76 -14.23
CA ASP A 203 -12.63 -19.05 -15.59
C ASP A 203 -12.65 -17.80 -16.46
N LEU A 204 -12.03 -17.86 -17.66
CA LEU A 204 -11.90 -16.71 -18.55
C LEU A 204 -13.23 -16.19 -19.07
N GLU A 205 -14.17 -17.09 -19.42
CA GLU A 205 -15.47 -16.67 -19.97
C GLU A 205 -16.31 -15.94 -18.91
N SER A 206 -16.34 -16.49 -17.70
CA SER A 206 -17.03 -15.88 -16.54
C SER A 206 -16.40 -14.55 -16.15
N ALA A 207 -15.06 -14.48 -16.08
CA ALA A 207 -14.31 -13.27 -15.79
C ALA A 207 -14.57 -12.16 -16.82
N THR A 208 -14.52 -12.51 -18.12
CA THR A 208 -14.79 -11.54 -19.19
C THR A 208 -16.23 -11.02 -19.13
N ARG A 209 -17.20 -11.87 -18.83
CA ARG A 209 -18.60 -11.47 -18.67
C ARG A 209 -18.76 -10.51 -17.48
N SER A 210 -18.20 -10.85 -16.32
CA SER A 210 -18.26 -9.99 -15.11
C SER A 210 -17.63 -8.61 -15.34
N LEU A 211 -16.52 -8.54 -16.09
CA LEU A 211 -15.86 -7.28 -16.43
C LEU A 211 -16.67 -6.48 -17.44
N CYS A 212 -17.22 -7.11 -18.49
CA CYS A 212 -18.12 -6.45 -19.44
C CYS A 212 -19.36 -5.88 -18.77
N ASP A 213 -19.96 -6.64 -17.84
CA ASP A 213 -21.10 -6.19 -17.03
C ASP A 213 -20.72 -5.04 -16.08
N GLN A 214 -19.47 -5.04 -15.55
CA GLN A 214 -18.98 -3.93 -14.69
C GLN A 214 -18.85 -2.64 -15.45
N PHE A 215 -18.28 -2.68 -16.64
CA PHE A 215 -17.99 -1.47 -17.43
C PHE A 215 -19.13 -1.12 -18.41
N GLU A 216 -20.21 -1.90 -18.43
CA GLU A 216 -21.37 -1.73 -19.33
C GLU A 216 -20.96 -1.70 -20.82
N VAL A 217 -20.03 -2.59 -21.20
CA VAL A 217 -19.49 -2.71 -22.56
C VAL A 217 -19.76 -4.10 -23.16
N SER A 218 -19.71 -4.18 -24.48
CA SER A 218 -19.89 -5.46 -25.20
C SER A 218 -18.60 -6.30 -25.24
N ASP A 219 -17.44 -5.66 -25.16
CA ASP A 219 -16.12 -6.31 -25.14
C ASP A 219 -15.05 -5.42 -24.48
N LEU A 220 -13.89 -6.00 -24.16
CA LEU A 220 -12.79 -5.33 -23.46
C LEU A 220 -11.70 -4.75 -24.37
N ARG A 221 -11.89 -4.75 -25.69
CA ARG A 221 -10.89 -4.25 -26.66
C ARG A 221 -10.59 -2.78 -26.49
N GLY A 222 -11.60 -1.99 -26.12
CA GLY A 222 -11.45 -0.55 -25.86
C GLY A 222 -10.52 -0.21 -24.69
N PHE A 223 -10.31 -1.15 -23.75
CA PHE A 223 -9.37 -1.00 -22.63
C PHE A 223 -7.97 -1.54 -22.94
N GLY A 224 -7.73 -2.09 -24.13
CA GLY A 224 -6.42 -2.64 -24.53
C GLY A 224 -6.04 -3.97 -23.85
N CYS A 225 -6.91 -4.56 -23.02
CA CYS A 225 -6.62 -5.75 -22.19
C CYS A 225 -7.18 -7.07 -22.77
N ALA A 226 -7.93 -7.05 -23.89
CA ALA A 226 -8.65 -8.23 -24.41
C ALA A 226 -7.73 -9.45 -24.74
N HIS A 227 -6.45 -9.23 -24.94
CA HIS A 227 -5.45 -10.27 -25.24
C HIS A 227 -4.81 -10.87 -23.97
N LEU A 228 -4.97 -10.25 -22.79
CA LEU A 228 -4.36 -10.64 -21.53
C LEU A 228 -5.25 -11.64 -20.77
N SER A 229 -5.36 -12.86 -21.30
CA SER A 229 -6.33 -13.85 -20.83
C SER A 229 -6.16 -14.21 -19.35
N THR A 230 -4.93 -14.36 -18.89
CA THR A 230 -4.61 -14.74 -17.50
C THR A 230 -4.86 -13.58 -16.53
N ALA A 231 -4.50 -12.35 -16.93
CA ALA A 231 -4.78 -11.16 -16.16
C ALA A 231 -6.29 -10.87 -16.06
N LEU A 232 -7.06 -11.14 -17.13
CA LEU A 232 -8.52 -11.00 -17.10
C LEU A 232 -9.19 -12.01 -16.15
N ILE A 233 -8.66 -13.25 -16.04
CA ILE A 233 -9.12 -14.20 -15.03
C ILE A 233 -8.94 -13.63 -13.62
N ALA A 234 -7.74 -13.13 -13.29
CA ALA A 234 -7.48 -12.52 -12.00
C ALA A 234 -8.39 -11.30 -11.74
N ALA A 235 -8.60 -10.47 -12.76
CA ALA A 235 -9.46 -9.29 -12.69
C ALA A 235 -10.93 -9.63 -12.44
N GLY A 236 -11.45 -10.70 -13.08
CA GLY A 236 -12.82 -11.18 -12.87
C GLY A 236 -13.05 -11.65 -11.45
N VAL A 237 -12.15 -12.49 -10.93
CA VAL A 237 -12.20 -12.96 -9.53
C VAL A 237 -12.20 -11.78 -8.55
N LEU A 238 -11.37 -10.78 -8.82
CA LEU A 238 -11.22 -9.62 -7.98
C LEU A 238 -12.48 -8.75 -7.94
N ILE A 239 -13.08 -8.46 -9.11
CA ILE A 239 -14.30 -7.64 -9.19
C ILE A 239 -15.51 -8.34 -8.57
N ASP A 240 -15.65 -9.65 -8.76
CA ASP A 240 -16.72 -10.44 -8.17
C ASP A 240 -16.57 -10.48 -6.64
N TYR A 241 -15.35 -10.68 -6.13
CA TYR A 241 -15.07 -10.63 -4.70
C TYR A 241 -15.39 -9.26 -4.09
N ALA A 242 -15.02 -8.18 -4.76
CA ALA A 242 -15.30 -6.82 -4.30
C ALA A 242 -16.80 -6.52 -4.28
N ARG A 243 -17.57 -6.95 -5.31
CA ARG A 243 -19.03 -6.83 -5.37
C ARG A 243 -19.70 -7.63 -4.26
N ASP A 244 -19.26 -8.86 -4.04
CA ASP A 244 -19.80 -9.74 -3.01
C ASP A 244 -19.58 -9.18 -1.59
N THR A 245 -18.40 -8.64 -1.32
CA THR A 245 -18.07 -8.06 -0.01
C THR A 245 -18.80 -6.76 0.25
N GLN A 246 -18.96 -5.91 -0.77
CA GLN A 246 -19.68 -4.63 -0.65
C GLN A 246 -21.20 -4.80 -0.76
N ARG A 247 -21.70 -5.94 -1.24
CA ARG A 247 -23.12 -6.17 -1.49
C ARG A 247 -23.76 -5.12 -2.40
N SER A 248 -22.96 -4.51 -3.28
CA SER A 248 -23.39 -3.44 -4.20
C SER A 248 -22.58 -3.48 -5.49
N ARG A 249 -23.11 -2.81 -6.53
CA ARG A 249 -22.31 -2.47 -7.71
C ARG A 249 -21.21 -1.48 -7.29
N LEU A 250 -20.13 -1.43 -8.08
CA LEU A 250 -18.97 -0.55 -7.84
C LEU A 250 -18.90 0.56 -8.91
N PRO A 251 -19.82 1.54 -8.89
CA PRO A 251 -19.97 2.49 -10.00
C PRO A 251 -18.76 3.41 -10.19
N HIS A 252 -17.90 3.56 -9.17
CA HIS A 252 -16.64 4.31 -9.26
C HIS A 252 -15.50 3.52 -9.95
N VAL A 253 -15.66 2.22 -10.15
CA VAL A 253 -14.71 1.40 -10.93
C VAL A 253 -15.18 1.41 -12.38
N THR A 254 -14.74 2.43 -13.12
CA THR A 254 -15.23 2.76 -14.48
C THR A 254 -14.35 2.24 -15.61
N ALA A 255 -13.13 1.81 -15.30
CA ALA A 255 -12.15 1.38 -16.30
C ALA A 255 -11.15 0.39 -15.69
N ILE A 256 -10.53 -0.40 -16.57
CA ILE A 256 -9.38 -1.25 -16.27
C ILE A 256 -8.18 -0.75 -17.08
N SER A 257 -7.03 -0.62 -16.45
CA SER A 257 -5.79 -0.15 -17.08
C SER A 257 -4.77 -1.27 -17.16
N VAL A 258 -4.08 -1.36 -18.29
CA VAL A 258 -2.98 -2.31 -18.48
C VAL A 258 -1.68 -1.65 -18.03
N GLU A 259 -0.95 -2.31 -17.14
CA GLU A 259 0.45 -1.98 -16.88
C GLU A 259 1.35 -2.93 -17.68
N ASN A 260 2.31 -2.38 -18.44
CA ASN A 260 3.36 -3.15 -19.08
C ASN A 260 4.66 -2.98 -18.28
N ARG A 261 5.39 -4.06 -18.03
CA ARG A 261 6.68 -3.98 -17.33
C ARG A 261 7.71 -3.16 -18.09
N ASP A 262 7.68 -3.24 -19.41
CA ASP A 262 8.64 -2.55 -20.29
C ASP A 262 8.46 -1.02 -20.28
N ASP A 263 7.32 -0.50 -19.82
CA ASP A 263 7.08 0.93 -19.68
C ASP A 263 7.77 1.54 -18.44
N ALA A 264 8.29 0.70 -17.54
CA ALA A 264 8.90 1.14 -16.30
C ALA A 264 10.28 0.51 -16.06
N VAL A 265 11.09 1.19 -15.25
CA VAL A 265 12.34 0.64 -14.74
C VAL A 265 12.00 -0.45 -13.74
N VAL A 266 12.41 -1.68 -14.02
CA VAL A 266 12.14 -2.83 -13.16
C VAL A 266 13.06 -2.80 -11.95
N ILE A 267 12.48 -2.83 -10.75
CA ILE A 267 13.20 -2.90 -9.48
C ILE A 267 12.71 -4.16 -8.76
N ASP A 268 13.58 -5.12 -8.54
CA ASP A 268 13.21 -6.36 -7.86
C ASP A 268 12.97 -6.16 -6.35
N ALA A 269 12.44 -7.18 -5.68
CA ALA A 269 12.08 -7.10 -4.28
C ALA A 269 13.27 -6.79 -3.35
N ALA A 270 14.44 -7.36 -3.64
CA ALA A 270 15.67 -7.13 -2.88
C ALA A 270 16.17 -5.70 -3.06
N SER A 271 16.22 -5.24 -4.32
CA SER A 271 16.65 -3.88 -4.67
C SER A 271 15.74 -2.81 -4.08
N ARG A 272 14.43 -3.02 -4.13
CA ARG A 272 13.45 -2.11 -3.53
C ARG A 272 13.66 -1.94 -2.03
N ARG A 273 13.89 -3.03 -1.32
CA ARG A 273 14.23 -3.03 0.11
C ARG A 273 15.56 -2.35 0.40
N ASN A 274 16.60 -2.66 -0.39
CA ASN A 274 17.95 -2.13 -0.20
C ASN A 274 18.05 -0.62 -0.50
N LEU A 275 17.22 -0.10 -1.41
CA LEU A 275 17.15 1.33 -1.75
C LEU A 275 16.28 2.13 -0.77
N GLU A 276 15.53 1.48 0.12
CA GLU A 276 14.68 2.13 1.13
C GLU A 276 13.77 3.20 0.50
N ILE A 277 13.03 2.81 -0.55
CA ILE A 277 12.23 3.76 -1.35
C ILE A 277 11.10 4.37 -0.51
N ASP A 278 10.27 3.54 0.13
CA ASP A 278 9.11 3.97 0.93
C ASP A 278 9.03 3.28 2.31
N ILE A 279 9.83 2.23 2.51
CA ILE A 279 9.97 1.52 3.78
C ILE A 279 11.47 1.27 4.00
N ASN A 280 11.98 1.62 5.17
CA ASN A 280 13.37 1.38 5.55
C ASN A 280 13.60 -0.07 5.99
N LEU A 281 14.86 -0.46 6.16
CA LEU A 281 15.24 -1.81 6.60
C LEU A 281 14.67 -2.21 7.97
N GLY A 282 14.32 -1.22 8.81
CA GLY A 282 13.66 -1.42 10.11
C GLY A 282 12.13 -1.59 10.01
N GLY A 283 11.54 -1.46 8.81
CA GLY A 283 10.09 -1.58 8.59
C GLY A 283 9.29 -0.30 8.83
N SER A 284 9.95 0.85 9.09
CA SER A 284 9.33 2.17 9.23
C SER A 284 9.37 2.93 7.88
N SER A 285 8.50 3.92 7.73
CA SER A 285 8.52 4.88 6.62
C SER A 285 9.49 6.05 6.84
N ASP A 286 10.13 6.16 8.01
CA ASP A 286 11.05 7.24 8.33
C ASP A 286 12.38 7.06 7.61
N ASN A 287 13.04 8.17 7.27
CA ASN A 287 14.33 8.20 6.60
C ASN A 287 14.38 7.38 5.31
N THR A 288 13.28 7.39 4.55
CA THR A 288 13.17 6.79 3.22
C THR A 288 13.23 7.84 2.13
N LEU A 289 13.41 7.45 0.86
CA LEU A 289 13.34 8.38 -0.25
C LEU A 289 11.98 9.09 -0.29
N ALA A 290 10.88 8.34 -0.13
CA ALA A 290 9.54 8.89 -0.09
C ALA A 290 9.37 9.91 1.05
N SER A 291 9.94 9.68 2.23
CA SER A 291 9.81 10.61 3.37
C SER A 291 10.49 11.95 3.13
N VAL A 292 11.55 11.99 2.33
CA VAL A 292 12.22 13.24 1.93
C VAL A 292 11.41 14.02 0.91
N LEU A 293 10.74 13.33 0.00
CA LEU A 293 10.02 13.93 -1.13
C LEU A 293 8.56 14.26 -0.81
N ASP A 294 7.93 13.53 0.13
CA ASP A 294 6.49 13.67 0.41
C ASP A 294 6.19 14.95 1.21
N THR A 295 6.26 16.06 0.50
CA THR A 295 5.76 17.35 0.96
C THR A 295 4.38 17.68 0.37
N CYS A 296 3.69 16.69 -0.21
CA CYS A 296 2.35 16.85 -0.76
C CYS A 296 1.37 17.40 0.28
N THR A 297 0.54 18.35 -0.15
CA THR A 297 -0.49 18.97 0.69
C THR A 297 -1.72 18.09 0.82
N THR A 298 -1.99 17.25 -0.19
CA THR A 298 -3.13 16.33 -0.21
C THR A 298 -2.69 14.88 0.04
N ALA A 299 -3.56 14.09 0.66
CA ALA A 299 -3.31 12.66 0.86
C ALA A 299 -3.26 11.89 -0.47
N MET A 300 -4.08 12.29 -1.46
CA MET A 300 -4.08 11.67 -2.79
C MET A 300 -2.78 11.94 -3.56
N GLY A 301 -2.17 13.13 -3.41
CA GLY A 301 -0.85 13.44 -3.94
C GLY A 301 0.24 12.58 -3.31
N SER A 302 0.24 12.41 -1.97
CA SER A 302 1.18 11.52 -1.27
C SER A 302 1.11 10.08 -1.77
N ARG A 303 -0.10 9.54 -2.01
CA ARG A 303 -0.27 8.20 -2.58
C ARG A 303 0.29 8.11 -4.00
N LEU A 304 0.01 9.11 -4.84
CA LEU A 304 0.51 9.16 -6.21
C LEU A 304 2.03 9.27 -6.27
N LEU A 305 2.65 10.10 -5.44
CA LEU A 305 4.10 10.23 -5.32
C LEU A 305 4.76 8.88 -5.03
N LYS A 306 4.26 8.13 -4.05
CA LYS A 306 4.77 6.80 -3.73
C LYS A 306 4.61 5.82 -4.90
N ARG A 307 3.50 5.90 -5.63
CA ARG A 307 3.32 5.11 -6.88
C ARG A 307 4.36 5.44 -7.93
N TRP A 308 4.66 6.73 -8.16
CA TRP A 308 5.67 7.15 -9.12
C TRP A 308 7.08 6.68 -8.74
N LEU A 309 7.45 6.78 -7.46
CA LEU A 309 8.73 6.29 -6.96
C LEU A 309 8.85 4.76 -7.03
N ASN A 310 7.75 4.06 -6.82
CA ASN A 310 7.71 2.60 -6.90
C ASN A 310 7.60 2.06 -8.33
N ARG A 311 7.33 2.92 -9.32
CA ARG A 311 7.26 2.56 -10.74
C ARG A 311 7.81 3.72 -11.61
N PRO A 312 9.13 3.99 -11.56
CA PRO A 312 9.74 4.99 -12.41
C PRO A 312 9.61 4.58 -13.89
N LEU A 313 9.33 5.56 -14.76
CA LEU A 313 8.95 5.30 -16.16
C LEU A 313 10.17 5.30 -17.08
N ARG A 314 10.12 4.48 -18.13
CA ARG A 314 11.07 4.47 -19.24
C ARG A 314 10.61 5.37 -20.41
N GLN A 315 9.33 5.70 -20.45
CA GLN A 315 8.73 6.55 -21.49
C GLN A 315 9.23 7.99 -21.33
N ARG A 316 10.27 8.32 -22.11
CA ARG A 316 11.02 9.59 -22.01
C ARG A 316 10.12 10.81 -22.11
N GLU A 317 9.16 10.81 -23.05
CA GLU A 317 8.24 11.94 -23.27
C GLU A 317 7.44 12.29 -22.02
N ILE A 318 6.95 11.27 -21.29
CA ILE A 318 6.19 11.47 -20.05
C ILE A 318 7.09 12.02 -18.95
N VAL A 319 8.29 11.45 -18.81
CA VAL A 319 9.26 11.85 -17.79
C VAL A 319 9.74 13.28 -18.01
N GLU A 320 10.13 13.63 -19.27
CA GLU A 320 10.54 14.99 -19.63
C GLU A 320 9.39 16.00 -19.48
N GLY A 321 8.14 15.58 -19.77
CA GLY A 321 6.95 16.40 -19.52
C GLY A 321 6.77 16.75 -18.04
N ARG A 322 6.99 15.78 -17.14
CA ARG A 322 6.97 16.02 -15.66
C ARG A 322 8.09 16.97 -15.25
N GLN A 323 9.33 16.72 -15.71
CA GLN A 323 10.48 17.59 -15.41
C GLN A 323 10.29 19.01 -15.94
N ALA A 324 9.68 19.17 -17.12
CA ALA A 324 9.31 20.48 -17.64
C ALA A 324 8.26 21.18 -16.76
N GLY A 325 7.27 20.42 -16.27
CA GLY A 325 6.28 20.92 -15.31
C GLY A 325 6.94 21.40 -14.00
N VAL A 326 7.86 20.62 -13.44
CA VAL A 326 8.65 21.01 -12.26
C VAL A 326 9.44 22.30 -12.53
N ALA A 327 10.10 22.41 -13.70
CA ALA A 327 10.84 23.60 -14.05
C ALA A 327 9.95 24.85 -14.14
N LEU A 328 8.77 24.75 -14.79
CA LEU A 328 7.82 25.86 -14.91
C LEU A 328 7.27 26.27 -13.52
N LEU A 329 6.94 25.32 -12.68
CA LEU A 329 6.45 25.56 -11.30
C LEU A 329 7.51 26.24 -10.41
N SER A 330 8.80 26.01 -10.69
CA SER A 330 9.90 26.63 -9.95
C SER A 330 10.14 28.10 -10.36
N ILE A 331 9.67 28.55 -11.52
CA ILE A 331 9.77 29.94 -11.95
C ILE A 331 8.97 30.83 -10.97
N ASP A 332 9.60 31.83 -10.41
CA ASP A 332 9.03 32.76 -9.43
C ASP A 332 8.32 32.03 -8.26
N ALA A 333 8.71 30.79 -7.99
CA ALA A 333 8.13 29.92 -6.98
C ALA A 333 6.59 29.76 -7.11
N ALA A 334 6.09 29.65 -8.36
CA ALA A 334 4.65 29.50 -8.66
C ALA A 334 3.98 28.33 -7.91
N TYR A 335 4.75 27.28 -7.58
CA TYR A 335 4.28 26.15 -6.77
C TYR A 335 3.75 26.60 -5.39
N MET A 336 4.22 27.70 -4.80
CA MET A 336 3.83 28.13 -3.44
C MET A 336 2.34 28.48 -3.36
N SER A 337 1.84 29.32 -4.27
CA SER A 337 0.42 29.70 -4.32
C SER A 337 -0.50 28.52 -4.65
N LEU A 338 -0.05 27.63 -5.54
CA LEU A 338 -0.79 26.39 -5.85
C LEU A 338 -0.86 25.47 -4.61
N ARG A 339 0.22 25.28 -3.88
CA ARG A 339 0.26 24.45 -2.67
C ARG A 339 -0.63 25.03 -1.56
N GLU A 340 -0.63 26.35 -1.36
CA GLU A 340 -1.52 27.01 -0.41
C GLU A 340 -2.99 26.71 -0.73
N THR A 341 -3.39 26.86 -2.01
CA THR A 341 -4.75 26.56 -2.45
C THR A 341 -5.10 25.07 -2.35
N LEU A 342 -4.14 24.16 -2.69
CA LEU A 342 -4.33 22.71 -2.59
C LEU A 342 -4.55 22.21 -1.15
N THR A 343 -4.14 22.98 -0.14
CA THR A 343 -4.34 22.62 1.27
C THR A 343 -5.83 22.47 1.62
N ASP A 344 -6.71 23.22 0.95
CA ASP A 344 -8.15 23.19 1.18
C ASP A 344 -8.90 22.12 0.36
N VAL A 345 -8.22 21.44 -0.56
CA VAL A 345 -8.83 20.41 -1.44
C VAL A 345 -9.18 19.12 -0.70
N GLY A 346 -8.32 18.67 0.21
CA GLY A 346 -8.53 17.41 0.95
C GLY A 346 -8.38 16.14 0.09
N ASP A 347 -9.05 15.05 0.48
CA ASP A 347 -8.97 13.73 -0.20
C ASP A 347 -10.22 13.47 -1.07
N VAL A 348 -10.33 14.23 -2.16
CA VAL A 348 -11.46 14.14 -3.11
C VAL A 348 -11.55 12.74 -3.72
N GLU A 349 -10.43 12.08 -4.02
CA GLU A 349 -10.38 10.75 -4.60
C GLU A 349 -11.20 9.74 -3.76
N ARG A 350 -10.95 9.68 -2.45
CA ARG A 350 -11.66 8.78 -1.54
C ARG A 350 -13.07 9.23 -1.21
N ILE A 351 -13.34 10.53 -1.21
CA ILE A 351 -14.70 11.06 -1.04
C ILE A 351 -15.58 10.59 -2.20
N LEU A 352 -15.13 10.70 -3.44
CA LEU A 352 -15.89 10.29 -4.63
C LEU A 352 -16.22 8.79 -4.63
N ALA A 353 -15.33 7.93 -4.16
CA ALA A 353 -15.64 6.51 -3.99
C ALA A 353 -16.77 6.27 -2.97
N ARG A 354 -16.77 7.01 -1.85
CA ARG A 354 -17.85 6.94 -0.86
C ARG A 354 -19.16 7.52 -1.39
N VAL A 355 -19.11 8.58 -2.21
CA VAL A 355 -20.29 9.11 -2.92
C VAL A 355 -20.89 8.04 -3.84
N ALA A 356 -20.05 7.39 -4.65
CA ALA A 356 -20.48 6.34 -5.56
C ALA A 356 -21.10 5.12 -4.85
N LEU A 357 -20.60 4.77 -3.68
CA LEU A 357 -21.11 3.69 -2.83
C LEU A 357 -22.28 4.12 -1.93
N TYR A 358 -22.79 5.36 -2.05
CA TYR A 358 -23.84 5.94 -1.17
C TYR A 358 -23.49 5.83 0.32
N SER A 359 -22.20 5.81 0.65
CA SER A 359 -21.67 5.72 2.01
C SER A 359 -21.01 7.01 2.50
N ALA A 360 -20.96 8.04 1.66
CA ALA A 360 -20.42 9.35 2.02
C ALA A 360 -21.16 9.95 3.22
N ARG A 361 -20.40 10.56 4.12
CA ARG A 361 -20.92 11.24 5.31
C ARG A 361 -21.13 12.73 5.03
N PRO A 362 -21.96 13.42 5.82
CA PRO A 362 -22.17 14.86 5.63
C PRO A 362 -20.88 15.69 5.58
N ARG A 363 -19.89 15.36 6.38
CA ARG A 363 -18.58 16.02 6.36
C ARG A 363 -17.77 15.75 5.09
N ASP A 364 -17.96 14.59 4.42
CA ASP A 364 -17.35 14.31 3.13
C ASP A 364 -17.86 15.27 2.06
N LEU A 365 -19.20 15.51 2.04
CA LEU A 365 -19.81 16.45 1.09
C LEU A 365 -19.42 17.91 1.40
N ALA A 366 -19.27 18.29 2.67
CA ALA A 366 -18.76 19.61 3.04
C ALA A 366 -17.32 19.81 2.55
N ARG A 367 -16.43 18.81 2.75
CA ARG A 367 -15.06 18.86 2.21
C ARG A 367 -15.05 18.92 0.68
N LEU A 368 -15.94 18.17 0.01
CA LEU A 368 -16.07 18.22 -1.45
C LEU A 368 -16.55 19.59 -1.92
N ARG A 369 -17.55 20.20 -1.24
CA ARG A 369 -17.99 21.58 -1.46
C ARG A 369 -16.80 22.55 -1.42
N ASP A 370 -16.00 22.46 -0.34
CA ASP A 370 -14.85 23.35 -0.12
C ASP A 370 -13.77 23.11 -1.21
N ALA A 371 -13.49 21.87 -1.58
CA ALA A 371 -12.62 21.53 -2.70
C ALA A 371 -13.10 22.11 -4.04
N LEU A 372 -14.40 22.00 -4.36
CA LEU A 372 -14.96 22.58 -5.60
C LEU A 372 -14.87 24.10 -5.61
N ALA A 373 -14.94 24.75 -4.46
CA ALA A 373 -14.81 26.21 -4.33
C ALA A 373 -13.38 26.71 -4.61
N THR A 374 -12.35 25.87 -4.49
CA THR A 374 -10.95 26.23 -4.81
C THR A 374 -10.61 26.15 -6.29
N LEU A 375 -11.36 25.36 -7.08
CA LEU A 375 -11.05 25.11 -8.50
C LEU A 375 -10.94 26.35 -9.37
N PRO A 376 -11.80 27.41 -9.24
CA PRO A 376 -11.64 28.64 -10.02
C PRO A 376 -10.29 29.33 -9.76
N THR A 377 -9.80 29.30 -8.52
CA THR A 377 -8.48 29.87 -8.16
C THR A 377 -7.35 29.05 -8.75
N LEU A 378 -7.43 27.71 -8.67
CA LEU A 378 -6.43 26.82 -9.29
C LEU A 378 -6.39 26.96 -10.81
N GLU A 379 -7.56 27.04 -11.46
CA GLU A 379 -7.64 27.30 -12.91
C GLU A 379 -6.96 28.60 -13.29
N ALA A 380 -7.22 29.71 -12.57
CA ALA A 380 -6.59 31.00 -12.82
C ALA A 380 -5.06 30.94 -12.61
N LEU A 381 -4.58 30.35 -11.52
CA LEU A 381 -3.14 30.20 -11.26
C LEU A 381 -2.45 29.35 -12.36
N LEU A 382 -3.09 28.28 -12.83
CA LEU A 382 -2.56 27.43 -13.90
C LEU A 382 -2.59 28.12 -15.26
N ALA A 383 -3.52 29.03 -15.52
CA ALA A 383 -3.60 29.79 -16.78
C ALA A 383 -2.39 30.72 -16.98
N ASP A 384 -1.78 31.20 -15.89
CA ASP A 384 -0.60 32.07 -15.90
C ASP A 384 0.72 31.29 -16.15
N ILE A 385 0.69 29.96 -16.13
CA ILE A 385 1.87 29.12 -16.36
C ILE A 385 1.97 28.75 -17.85
N ASP A 386 3.17 28.89 -18.42
CA ASP A 386 3.46 28.57 -19.83
C ASP A 386 3.11 27.12 -20.18
N SER A 387 2.91 26.89 -21.49
CA SER A 387 2.66 25.57 -22.08
C SER A 387 3.97 24.82 -22.35
N GLY A 388 3.87 23.54 -22.66
CA GLY A 388 5.00 22.68 -23.04
C GLY A 388 5.45 21.70 -21.95
N SER A 389 4.52 21.29 -21.10
CA SER A 389 4.80 20.36 -20.00
C SER A 389 3.64 19.40 -19.71
N ALA A 390 3.83 18.52 -18.73
CA ALA A 390 2.75 17.67 -18.21
C ALA A 390 1.54 18.48 -17.70
N LEU A 391 1.72 19.75 -17.29
CA LEU A 391 0.64 20.62 -16.84
C LEU A 391 -0.43 20.84 -17.92
N ASP A 392 -0.08 20.78 -19.21
CA ASP A 392 -1.02 20.97 -20.31
C ASP A 392 -2.10 19.88 -20.35
N SER A 393 -1.77 18.67 -19.94
CA SER A 393 -2.74 17.57 -19.82
C SER A 393 -3.63 17.68 -18.59
N LEU A 394 -3.22 18.42 -17.55
CA LEU A 394 -3.98 18.60 -16.31
C LEU A 394 -4.98 19.75 -16.40
N LYS A 395 -4.60 20.86 -17.07
CA LYS A 395 -5.42 22.09 -17.19
C LYS A 395 -6.89 21.82 -17.60
N PRO A 396 -7.20 20.97 -18.60
CA PRO A 396 -8.58 20.70 -19.03
C PRO A 396 -9.44 20.02 -17.96
N HIS A 397 -8.82 19.34 -16.99
CA HIS A 397 -9.50 18.60 -15.92
C HIS A 397 -9.64 19.40 -14.63
N ILE A 398 -8.83 20.46 -14.42
CA ILE A 398 -8.91 21.37 -13.27
C ILE A 398 -9.77 22.58 -13.69
N ARG A 399 -11.09 22.37 -13.71
CA ARG A 399 -12.07 23.37 -14.12
C ARG A 399 -13.16 23.52 -13.07
N PRO A 400 -13.81 24.71 -12.98
CA PRO A 400 -14.93 24.94 -12.09
C PRO A 400 -16.16 24.08 -12.41
N TYR A 401 -16.93 23.73 -11.36
CA TYR A 401 -18.26 23.12 -11.45
C TYR A 401 -19.28 24.04 -10.77
N PRO A 402 -19.64 25.18 -11.38
CA PRO A 402 -20.38 26.26 -10.69
C PRO A 402 -21.76 25.83 -10.19
N GLU A 403 -22.51 25.03 -10.99
CA GLU A 403 -23.84 24.58 -10.59
C GLU A 403 -23.77 23.60 -9.41
N LEU A 404 -22.80 22.69 -9.42
CA LEU A 404 -22.62 21.71 -8.37
C LEU A 404 -22.11 22.37 -7.07
N ALA A 405 -21.13 23.28 -7.20
CA ALA A 405 -20.60 24.05 -6.07
C ALA A 405 -21.69 24.92 -5.41
N ASP A 406 -22.52 25.64 -6.21
CA ASP A 406 -23.65 26.42 -5.70
C ASP A 406 -24.68 25.53 -4.99
N THR A 407 -25.04 24.39 -5.60
CA THR A 407 -25.99 23.45 -5.00
C THR A 407 -25.50 22.95 -3.64
N LEU A 408 -24.24 22.49 -3.54
CA LEU A 408 -23.68 22.03 -2.27
C LEU A 408 -23.55 23.17 -1.24
N ALA A 409 -23.17 24.38 -1.66
CA ALA A 409 -23.06 25.55 -0.77
C ALA A 409 -24.40 25.97 -0.18
N ARG A 410 -25.49 25.93 -0.97
CA ARG A 410 -26.84 26.22 -0.49
C ARG A 410 -27.46 25.07 0.32
N ALA A 411 -27.12 23.81 -0.04
CA ALA A 411 -27.75 22.65 0.58
C ALA A 411 -27.18 22.29 1.95
N LEU A 412 -25.88 22.49 2.17
CA LEU A 412 -25.18 22.00 3.37
C LEU A 412 -24.91 23.13 4.35
N VAL A 413 -25.09 22.84 5.64
CA VAL A 413 -24.57 23.72 6.69
C VAL A 413 -23.04 23.73 6.70
N ASP A 414 -22.42 24.78 7.24
CA ASP A 414 -20.94 24.92 7.25
C ASP A 414 -20.24 23.75 7.96
N ASN A 415 -20.74 23.36 9.12
CA ASN A 415 -20.18 22.27 9.94
C ASN A 415 -21.24 21.20 10.21
N PRO A 416 -21.49 20.29 9.24
CA PRO A 416 -22.52 19.28 9.40
C PRO A 416 -22.15 18.23 10.46
N PRO A 417 -23.16 17.60 11.09
CA PRO A 417 -22.96 16.48 12.00
C PRO A 417 -22.25 15.32 11.30
N VAL A 418 -21.73 14.38 12.08
CA VAL A 418 -20.96 13.24 11.56
C VAL A 418 -21.85 12.30 10.73
N VAL A 419 -23.11 12.12 11.13
CA VAL A 419 -24.04 11.19 10.47
C VAL A 419 -25.38 11.85 10.21
N ILE A 420 -25.98 11.53 9.04
CA ILE A 420 -27.26 12.10 8.58
C ILE A 420 -28.43 11.86 9.55
N ARG A 421 -28.43 10.76 10.29
CA ARG A 421 -29.49 10.40 11.24
C ARG A 421 -29.62 11.37 12.43
N ASP A 422 -28.57 12.14 12.71
CA ASP A 422 -28.59 13.11 13.81
C ASP A 422 -29.42 14.36 13.44
N GLY A 423 -29.66 14.59 12.15
CA GLY A 423 -30.35 15.75 11.60
C GLY A 423 -29.47 17.00 11.60
N GLY A 424 -29.97 18.08 10.95
CA GLY A 424 -29.23 19.35 10.89
C GLY A 424 -28.09 19.37 9.88
N VAL A 425 -28.18 18.61 8.81
CA VAL A 425 -27.22 18.56 7.71
C VAL A 425 -27.56 19.53 6.61
N ILE A 426 -28.85 19.61 6.23
CA ILE A 426 -29.34 20.51 5.19
C ILE A 426 -29.56 21.92 5.79
N ALA A 427 -29.09 22.94 5.09
CA ALA A 427 -29.23 24.35 5.51
C ALA A 427 -30.69 24.83 5.48
N ASP A 428 -31.00 25.74 6.36
CA ASP A 428 -32.32 26.40 6.40
C ASP A 428 -32.52 27.22 5.11
N GLY A 429 -33.73 27.20 4.58
CA GLY A 429 -34.06 27.87 3.32
C GLY A 429 -33.74 27.07 2.05
N PHE A 430 -33.15 25.90 2.15
CA PHE A 430 -32.91 25.06 0.99
C PHE A 430 -34.16 24.29 0.51
N ASP A 431 -35.00 23.82 1.45
CA ASP A 431 -36.24 23.07 1.14
C ASP A 431 -37.39 23.49 2.07
N ALA A 432 -38.43 24.09 1.49
CA ALA A 432 -39.55 24.64 2.24
C ALA A 432 -40.32 23.59 3.06
N GLU A 433 -40.42 22.33 2.59
CA GLU A 433 -41.09 21.25 3.32
C GLU A 433 -40.27 20.83 4.57
N LEU A 434 -38.94 20.78 4.44
CA LEU A 434 -38.04 20.51 5.56
C LEU A 434 -38.14 21.62 6.62
N ASP A 435 -38.12 22.90 6.18
CA ASP A 435 -38.20 24.06 7.07
C ASP A 435 -39.55 24.11 7.83
N GLU A 436 -40.65 23.76 7.15
CA GLU A 436 -41.94 23.62 7.79
C GLU A 436 -41.93 22.56 8.90
N HIS A 437 -41.36 21.37 8.60
CA HIS A 437 -41.28 20.29 9.58
C HIS A 437 -40.34 20.60 10.76
N ARG A 438 -39.25 21.33 10.52
CA ARG A 438 -38.32 21.78 11.57
C ARG A 438 -38.99 22.84 12.44
N GLY A 439 -39.65 23.83 11.82
CA GLY A 439 -40.39 24.89 12.56
C GLY A 439 -41.47 24.31 13.45
N MET A 440 -42.22 23.30 13.00
CA MET A 440 -43.21 22.60 13.84
C MET A 440 -42.55 21.85 15.03
N ALA A 441 -41.33 21.32 14.84
CA ALA A 441 -40.62 20.60 15.89
C ALA A 441 -39.94 21.53 16.91
N GLU A 442 -39.45 22.70 16.47
CA GLU A 442 -38.75 23.69 17.30
C GLU A 442 -39.74 24.53 18.12
N ASN A 443 -40.88 24.93 17.55
CA ASN A 443 -41.92 25.63 18.27
C ASN A 443 -42.55 24.82 19.43
N ALA A 444 -42.17 23.55 19.54
CA ALA A 444 -42.54 22.69 20.66
C ALA A 444 -42.04 23.22 21.99
N GLY A 445 -40.88 23.84 22.06
CA GLY A 445 -40.33 24.44 23.28
C GLY A 445 -41.15 25.65 23.75
N ASP A 446 -41.48 26.55 22.86
CA ASP A 446 -42.26 27.74 23.16
C ASP A 446 -43.70 27.40 23.53
N TYR A 447 -44.29 26.45 22.82
CA TYR A 447 -45.63 25.93 23.18
C TYR A 447 -45.67 25.33 24.61
N LEU A 448 -44.66 24.55 25.01
CA LEU A 448 -44.59 23.97 26.35
C LEU A 448 -44.45 25.05 27.44
N VAL A 449 -43.69 26.10 27.21
CA VAL A 449 -43.56 27.23 28.12
C VAL A 449 -44.89 27.97 28.24
N GLN A 450 -45.56 28.23 27.11
CA GLN A 450 -46.90 28.85 27.12
C GLN A 450 -47.93 27.95 27.79
N LEU A 451 -47.90 26.65 27.52
CA LEU A 451 -48.77 25.70 28.17
C LEU A 451 -48.52 25.65 29.69
N GLU A 452 -47.29 25.68 30.13
CA GLU A 452 -46.92 25.71 31.56
C GLU A 452 -47.47 26.95 32.23
N LEU A 453 -47.30 28.11 31.63
CA LEU A 453 -47.82 29.37 32.15
C LEU A 453 -49.35 29.33 32.24
N ARG A 454 -50.04 28.96 31.16
CA ARG A 454 -51.50 28.85 31.09
C ARG A 454 -52.06 27.84 32.10
N GLU A 455 -51.43 26.69 32.24
CA GLU A 455 -51.90 25.66 33.19
C GLU A 455 -51.58 26.01 34.65
N ARG A 456 -50.52 26.77 34.94
CA ARG A 456 -50.30 27.37 36.28
C ARG A 456 -51.37 28.35 36.60
N GLU A 457 -51.75 29.22 35.66
CA GLU A 457 -52.81 30.21 35.87
C GLU A 457 -54.17 29.53 36.04
N ARG A 458 -54.54 28.59 35.18
CA ARG A 458 -55.78 27.82 35.20
C ARG A 458 -55.97 27.03 36.51
N THR A 459 -54.93 26.40 37.01
CA THR A 459 -54.98 25.46 38.13
C THR A 459 -54.63 26.12 39.46
N GLY A 460 -53.99 27.29 39.48
CA GLY A 460 -53.44 27.94 40.68
C GLY A 460 -52.20 27.18 41.29
N LEU A 461 -51.65 26.21 40.57
CA LEU A 461 -50.54 25.40 41.05
C LEU A 461 -49.18 25.98 40.61
N ALA A 462 -48.60 26.86 41.44
CA ALA A 462 -47.38 27.59 41.08
C ALA A 462 -46.14 26.68 40.80
N ASN A 463 -46.13 25.47 41.35
CA ASN A 463 -45.01 24.51 41.18
C ASN A 463 -45.24 23.50 40.04
N LEU A 464 -46.25 23.69 39.19
CA LEU A 464 -46.47 22.91 37.99
C LEU A 464 -45.32 23.11 37.01
N LYS A 465 -44.80 22.02 36.44
CA LYS A 465 -43.79 22.03 35.38
C LYS A 465 -44.24 21.18 34.19
N VAL A 466 -44.06 21.67 33.00
CA VAL A 466 -44.20 20.88 31.79
C VAL A 466 -42.81 20.43 31.33
N GLY A 467 -42.66 19.14 31.02
CA GLY A 467 -41.35 18.56 30.64
C GLY A 467 -41.50 17.40 29.66
N TYR A 468 -40.35 16.96 29.16
CA TYR A 468 -40.21 15.83 28.22
C TYR A 468 -39.27 14.76 28.77
N ASN A 469 -39.61 13.50 28.57
CA ASN A 469 -38.73 12.35 28.84
C ASN A 469 -38.81 11.35 27.70
N ARG A 470 -37.62 10.87 27.25
CA ARG A 470 -37.51 9.93 26.12
C ARG A 470 -38.35 8.66 26.24
N VAL A 471 -38.59 8.17 27.49
CA VAL A 471 -39.33 6.94 27.75
C VAL A 471 -40.86 7.19 27.85
N HIS A 472 -41.24 8.34 28.38
CA HIS A 472 -42.62 8.63 28.72
C HIS A 472 -43.24 9.80 27.93
N GLY A 473 -42.48 10.43 27.01
CA GLY A 473 -42.98 11.59 26.23
C GLY A 473 -43.13 12.85 27.04
N TYR A 474 -44.03 13.72 26.61
CA TYR A 474 -44.34 14.97 27.30
C TYR A 474 -45.25 14.72 28.52
N PHE A 475 -45.05 15.49 29.59
CA PHE A 475 -45.79 15.35 30.83
C PHE A 475 -45.90 16.69 31.59
N ILE A 476 -46.93 16.80 32.41
CA ILE A 476 -47.07 17.81 33.43
C ILE A 476 -46.67 17.21 34.77
N GLU A 477 -45.69 17.75 35.44
CA GLU A 477 -45.18 17.27 36.73
C GLU A 477 -45.67 18.17 37.86
N LEU A 478 -46.26 17.52 38.87
CA LEU A 478 -46.68 18.16 40.11
C LEU A 478 -45.98 17.56 41.32
N PRO A 479 -45.56 18.37 42.30
CA PRO A 479 -45.11 17.84 43.57
C PRO A 479 -46.20 16.94 44.20
N ARG A 480 -45.83 15.85 44.82
CA ARG A 480 -46.75 14.84 45.37
C ARG A 480 -47.76 15.44 46.34
N ALA A 481 -47.38 16.47 47.09
CA ALA A 481 -48.27 17.19 48.00
C ALA A 481 -49.40 17.95 47.29
N GLN A 482 -49.21 18.30 46.01
CA GLN A 482 -50.18 19.06 45.19
C GLN A 482 -50.88 18.15 44.16
N ALA A 483 -50.48 16.91 44.02
CA ALA A 483 -51.06 15.97 43.03
C ALA A 483 -52.54 15.67 43.27
N GLN A 484 -53.06 15.80 44.51
CA GLN A 484 -54.47 15.62 44.83
C GLN A 484 -55.34 16.80 44.35
N GLN A 485 -54.71 17.93 44.04
CA GLN A 485 -55.38 19.15 43.56
C GLN A 485 -55.38 19.18 42.01
N ALA A 486 -54.86 18.13 41.37
CA ALA A 486 -54.84 18.03 39.91
C ALA A 486 -56.30 18.06 39.37
N PRO A 487 -56.61 18.83 38.31
CA PRO A 487 -57.92 18.84 37.65
C PRO A 487 -58.31 17.46 37.14
N ALA A 488 -59.64 17.26 36.95
CA ALA A 488 -60.18 15.96 36.49
C ALA A 488 -59.78 15.53 35.09
N ASP A 489 -59.32 16.47 34.26
CA ASP A 489 -58.81 16.27 32.92
C ASP A 489 -57.32 15.84 32.89
N TYR A 490 -56.63 15.84 34.06
CA TYR A 490 -55.25 15.37 34.15
C TYR A 490 -55.24 13.83 34.29
N ILE A 491 -54.78 13.15 33.28
CA ILE A 491 -54.62 11.70 33.30
C ILE A 491 -53.25 11.36 33.87
N ARG A 492 -53.23 10.58 34.99
CA ARG A 492 -51.98 10.18 35.64
C ARG A 492 -51.19 9.20 34.76
N ARG A 493 -49.95 9.51 34.50
CA ARG A 493 -49.04 8.70 33.63
C ARG A 493 -47.97 7.99 34.46
N GLN A 494 -47.45 8.63 35.52
CA GLN A 494 -46.36 8.07 36.33
C GLN A 494 -46.38 8.66 37.75
N THR A 495 -46.10 7.80 38.76
CA THR A 495 -45.86 8.20 40.13
C THR A 495 -44.38 8.06 40.47
N LEU A 496 -43.73 9.15 40.91
CA LEU A 496 -42.37 9.22 41.36
C LEU A 496 -42.31 9.37 42.88
N LYS A 497 -41.11 9.27 43.48
CA LYS A 497 -40.92 9.40 44.92
C LYS A 497 -41.41 10.72 45.47
N ASN A 498 -41.18 11.83 44.78
CA ASN A 498 -41.46 13.21 45.22
C ASN A 498 -42.43 13.98 44.29
N ALA A 499 -42.86 13.41 43.19
CA ALA A 499 -43.69 14.03 42.17
C ALA A 499 -44.65 13.05 41.53
N GLU A 500 -45.71 13.55 40.90
CA GLU A 500 -46.58 12.78 40.00
C GLU A 500 -46.61 13.44 38.61
N ARG A 501 -46.66 12.62 37.57
CA ARG A 501 -46.69 13.05 36.17
C ARG A 501 -48.04 12.78 35.56
N PHE A 502 -48.55 13.75 34.91
CA PHE A 502 -49.88 13.74 34.25
C PHE A 502 -49.74 14.11 32.76
N ILE A 503 -50.74 13.75 31.99
CA ILE A 503 -50.95 14.21 30.61
C ILE A 503 -52.37 14.72 30.44
N ILE A 504 -52.54 15.73 29.61
CA ILE A 504 -53.81 16.24 29.17
C ILE A 504 -54.03 15.91 27.70
N PRO A 505 -55.27 15.81 27.21
CA PRO A 505 -55.57 15.50 25.80
C PRO A 505 -54.85 16.42 24.82
N GLU A 506 -54.80 17.74 25.08
CA GLU A 506 -54.13 18.75 24.30
C GLU A 506 -52.61 18.50 24.18
N LEU A 507 -51.98 18.15 25.30
CA LEU A 507 -50.56 17.85 25.34
C LEU A 507 -50.24 16.54 24.59
N LYS A 508 -51.18 15.60 24.61
CA LYS A 508 -51.09 14.34 23.86
C LYS A 508 -51.17 14.55 22.36
N GLU A 509 -52.13 15.37 21.92
CA GLU A 509 -52.28 15.71 20.50
C GLU A 509 -51.06 16.49 19.99
N PHE A 510 -50.53 17.40 20.82
CA PHE A 510 -49.30 18.10 20.54
C PHE A 510 -48.10 17.14 20.46
N GLU A 511 -47.97 16.19 21.41
CA GLU A 511 -46.91 15.14 21.40
C GLU A 511 -46.89 14.40 20.08
N ASP A 512 -48.05 13.91 19.63
CA ASP A 512 -48.19 13.14 18.40
C ASP A 512 -47.84 13.99 17.15
N LYS A 513 -48.16 15.28 17.12
CA LYS A 513 -47.80 16.23 16.06
C LYS A 513 -46.30 16.55 16.05
N ALA A 514 -45.71 16.87 17.19
CA ALA A 514 -44.31 17.25 17.31
C ALA A 514 -43.37 16.08 17.02
N LEU A 515 -43.67 14.87 17.54
CA LEU A 515 -42.87 13.68 17.27
C LEU A 515 -42.97 13.25 15.78
N SER A 516 -44.18 13.37 15.18
CA SER A 516 -44.34 13.07 13.75
C SER A 516 -43.62 14.09 12.88
N ALA A 517 -43.60 15.38 13.23
CA ALA A 517 -42.89 16.41 12.50
C ALA A 517 -41.37 16.18 12.52
N LYS A 518 -40.81 15.86 13.70
CA LYS A 518 -39.38 15.50 13.81
C LYS A 518 -39.01 14.29 12.96
N SER A 519 -39.83 13.24 12.97
CA SER A 519 -39.58 12.05 12.14
C SER A 519 -39.69 12.38 10.65
N ARG A 520 -40.66 13.22 10.24
CA ARG A 520 -40.79 13.67 8.85
C ARG A 520 -39.62 14.53 8.42
N ALA A 521 -39.18 15.47 9.30
CA ALA A 521 -37.98 16.27 9.03
C ALA A 521 -36.75 15.41 8.74
N LEU A 522 -36.47 14.42 9.60
CA LEU A 522 -35.33 13.48 9.37
C LEU A 522 -35.48 12.68 8.09
N THR A 523 -36.70 12.22 7.77
CA THR A 523 -36.96 11.47 6.53
C THR A 523 -36.78 12.36 5.30
N ARG A 524 -37.29 13.60 5.33
CA ARG A 524 -37.11 14.58 4.24
C ARG A 524 -35.65 14.94 4.06
N GLU A 525 -34.96 15.21 5.15
CA GLU A 525 -33.54 15.57 5.15
C GLU A 525 -32.69 14.43 4.55
N LYS A 526 -32.96 13.18 4.94
CA LYS A 526 -32.30 12.03 4.34
C LYS A 526 -32.59 11.93 2.83
N TRP A 527 -33.83 12.14 2.41
CA TRP A 527 -34.17 12.10 0.99
C TRP A 527 -33.44 13.18 0.19
N LEU A 528 -33.35 14.42 0.71
CA LEU A 528 -32.59 15.51 0.09
C LEU A 528 -31.08 15.15 0.00
N TYR A 529 -30.54 14.57 1.05
CA TYR A 529 -29.16 14.13 1.07
C TYR A 529 -28.89 13.03 0.03
N ASP A 530 -29.78 12.06 -0.10
CA ASP A 530 -29.69 11.01 -1.11
C ASP A 530 -29.80 11.58 -2.55
N GLN A 531 -30.56 12.67 -2.76
CA GLN A 531 -30.58 13.39 -4.04
C GLN A 531 -29.24 14.07 -4.34
N LEU A 532 -28.61 14.75 -3.36
CA LEU A 532 -27.28 15.32 -3.53
C LEU A 532 -26.23 14.26 -3.94
N LEU A 533 -26.30 13.07 -3.33
CA LEU A 533 -25.44 11.95 -3.74
C LEU A 533 -25.71 11.49 -5.18
N ALA A 534 -26.98 11.47 -5.60
CA ALA A 534 -27.36 11.09 -6.97
C ALA A 534 -26.86 12.13 -8.00
N ASP A 535 -26.98 13.42 -7.71
CA ASP A 535 -26.50 14.50 -8.57
C ASP A 535 -24.97 14.46 -8.74
N LEU A 536 -24.22 14.18 -7.65
CA LEU A 536 -22.78 13.97 -7.68
C LEU A 536 -22.40 12.73 -8.51
N ASN A 537 -23.14 11.63 -8.37
CA ASN A 537 -22.92 10.42 -9.14
C ASN A 537 -23.14 10.62 -10.65
N ALA A 538 -24.04 11.53 -11.06
CA ALA A 538 -24.24 11.84 -12.47
C ALA A 538 -22.99 12.48 -13.13
N GLN A 539 -22.11 13.12 -12.35
CA GLN A 539 -20.86 13.74 -12.81
C GLN A 539 -19.60 13.02 -12.28
N LEU A 540 -19.76 11.79 -11.77
CA LEU A 540 -18.69 11.06 -11.08
C LEU A 540 -17.42 10.91 -11.92
N HIS A 541 -17.54 10.56 -13.19
CA HIS A 541 -16.39 10.34 -14.08
C HIS A 541 -15.55 11.63 -14.26
N GLU A 542 -16.21 12.77 -14.46
CA GLU A 542 -15.50 14.06 -14.60
C GLU A 542 -14.82 14.47 -13.30
N LEU A 543 -15.50 14.32 -12.17
CA LEU A 543 -14.94 14.58 -10.83
C LEU A 543 -13.74 13.67 -10.51
N GLN A 544 -13.77 12.40 -10.94
CA GLN A 544 -12.63 11.50 -10.81
C GLN A 544 -11.44 11.96 -11.65
N ASN A 545 -11.66 12.45 -12.87
CA ASN A 545 -10.58 13.01 -13.69
C ASN A 545 -9.98 14.26 -13.04
N THR A 546 -10.83 15.14 -12.48
CA THR A 546 -10.37 16.29 -11.70
C THR A 546 -9.53 15.86 -10.49
N SER A 547 -9.96 14.86 -9.71
CA SER A 547 -9.20 14.39 -8.55
C SER A 547 -7.83 13.82 -8.93
N ARG A 548 -7.72 13.11 -10.06
CA ARG A 548 -6.44 12.60 -10.59
C ARG A 548 -5.53 13.76 -11.01
N ALA A 549 -6.06 14.75 -11.71
CA ALA A 549 -5.30 15.92 -12.12
C ALA A 549 -4.80 16.75 -10.91
N LEU A 550 -5.62 16.90 -9.87
CA LEU A 550 -5.23 17.57 -8.63
C LEU A 550 -4.12 16.80 -7.88
N ALA A 551 -4.21 15.47 -7.84
CA ALA A 551 -3.16 14.65 -7.23
C ALA A 551 -1.83 14.77 -8.00
N GLU A 552 -1.87 14.78 -9.33
CA GLU A 552 -0.68 14.95 -10.16
C GLU A 552 -0.07 16.35 -10.02
N LEU A 553 -0.89 17.39 -10.02
CA LEU A 553 -0.46 18.77 -9.75
C LEU A 553 0.24 18.89 -8.39
N ASP A 554 -0.31 18.26 -7.34
CA ASP A 554 0.28 18.26 -5.99
C ASP A 554 1.65 17.59 -5.96
N VAL A 555 1.83 16.45 -6.68
CA VAL A 555 3.15 15.79 -6.80
C VAL A 555 4.15 16.67 -7.53
N LEU A 556 3.75 17.31 -8.66
CA LEU A 556 4.65 18.20 -9.40
C LEU A 556 5.04 19.43 -8.54
N CYS A 557 4.11 19.98 -7.77
CA CYS A 557 4.38 21.05 -6.81
C CYS A 557 5.32 20.58 -5.68
N ALA A 558 5.18 19.35 -5.19
CA ALA A 558 6.08 18.79 -4.19
C ALA A 558 7.51 18.60 -4.75
N PHE A 559 7.64 18.13 -5.99
CA PHE A 559 8.93 18.03 -6.67
C PHE A 559 9.58 19.40 -6.89
N ALA A 560 8.82 20.42 -7.27
CA ALA A 560 9.31 21.77 -7.44
C ALA A 560 9.80 22.38 -6.11
N GLU A 561 9.04 22.20 -5.05
CA GLU A 561 9.39 22.63 -3.70
C GLU A 561 10.66 21.94 -3.20
N ARG A 562 10.80 20.62 -3.41
CA ARG A 562 12.02 19.89 -3.04
C ARG A 562 13.21 20.29 -3.87
N ALA A 563 13.02 20.52 -5.16
CA ALA A 563 14.08 21.00 -6.05
C ALA A 563 14.65 22.34 -5.57
N ASP A 564 13.80 23.28 -5.21
CA ASP A 564 14.18 24.60 -4.70
C ASP A 564 14.79 24.50 -3.29
N ALA A 565 14.11 23.86 -2.35
CA ALA A 565 14.56 23.77 -0.95
C ALA A 565 15.87 22.99 -0.78
N LEU A 566 16.15 21.99 -1.62
CA LEU A 566 17.32 21.12 -1.51
C LEU A 566 18.39 21.38 -2.58
N ASN A 567 18.24 22.41 -3.41
CA ASN A 567 19.13 22.74 -4.52
C ASN A 567 19.37 21.54 -5.45
N TRP A 568 18.28 20.93 -5.94
CA TRP A 568 18.34 19.85 -6.92
C TRP A 568 18.26 20.40 -8.33
N VAL A 569 18.87 19.71 -9.28
CA VAL A 569 18.92 20.15 -10.68
C VAL A 569 18.09 19.27 -11.58
N ARG A 570 17.64 19.81 -12.72
CA ARG A 570 16.96 19.05 -13.75
C ARG A 570 17.94 18.09 -14.42
N PRO A 571 17.74 16.77 -14.37
CA PRO A 571 18.57 15.82 -15.12
C PRO A 571 18.27 15.89 -16.61
N GLN A 572 19.27 15.59 -17.44
CA GLN A 572 19.10 15.40 -18.88
C GLN A 572 18.93 13.91 -19.17
N LEU A 573 17.83 13.54 -19.86
CA LEU A 573 17.67 12.20 -20.39
C LEU A 573 18.31 12.13 -21.77
N VAL A 574 19.23 11.19 -21.99
CA VAL A 574 19.97 11.01 -23.23
C VAL A 574 19.66 9.62 -23.84
N ASP A 575 19.88 9.48 -25.16
CA ASP A 575 19.61 8.21 -25.86
C ASP A 575 20.78 7.23 -25.76
N SER A 576 21.99 7.74 -25.47
CA SER A 576 23.19 6.92 -25.29
C SER A 576 23.14 6.21 -23.93
N THR A 577 23.49 4.92 -23.89
CA THR A 577 23.65 4.19 -22.63
C THR A 577 24.72 4.83 -21.77
N GLY A 578 24.43 5.08 -20.49
CA GLY A 578 25.39 5.64 -19.56
C GLY A 578 24.74 6.46 -18.45
N ILE A 579 25.50 6.75 -17.41
CA ILE A 579 25.09 7.60 -16.28
C ILE A 579 26.30 8.50 -15.94
N THR A 580 26.12 9.81 -16.12
CA THR A 580 27.11 10.81 -15.75
C THR A 580 26.50 11.73 -14.73
N ILE A 581 27.07 11.79 -13.53
CA ILE A 581 26.61 12.63 -12.43
C ILE A 581 27.79 13.47 -11.94
N THR A 582 27.61 14.77 -11.85
CA THR A 582 28.59 15.70 -11.29
C THR A 582 28.14 16.14 -9.90
N ALA A 583 29.00 16.00 -8.92
CA ALA A 583 28.77 16.37 -7.53
C ALA A 583 27.47 15.77 -6.96
N GLY A 584 27.25 14.48 -7.22
CA GLY A 584 26.06 13.76 -6.73
C GLY A 584 26.04 13.66 -5.21
N ARG A 585 24.82 13.72 -4.63
CA ARG A 585 24.56 13.68 -3.18
C ARG A 585 23.51 12.61 -2.89
N HIS A 586 23.57 11.98 -1.72
CA HIS A 586 22.57 10.99 -1.33
C HIS A 586 21.33 11.69 -0.78
N PRO A 587 20.14 11.57 -1.42
CA PRO A 587 18.96 12.37 -1.09
C PRO A 587 18.50 12.24 0.37
N VAL A 588 18.66 11.07 0.97
CA VAL A 588 18.22 10.80 2.35
C VAL A 588 19.34 11.12 3.35
N VAL A 589 20.56 10.61 3.13
CA VAL A 589 21.68 10.76 4.07
C VAL A 589 22.04 12.23 4.26
N GLU A 590 21.97 13.04 3.21
CA GLU A 590 22.21 14.49 3.27
C GLU A 590 21.24 15.20 4.23
N GLN A 591 19.98 14.72 4.33
CA GLN A 591 18.96 15.34 5.18
C GLN A 591 19.00 14.86 6.64
N VAL A 592 19.56 13.68 6.89
CA VAL A 592 19.57 13.06 8.24
C VAL A 592 20.91 13.29 8.96
N SER A 593 21.98 13.57 8.19
CA SER A 593 23.32 13.74 8.74
C SER A 593 23.51 15.11 9.39
N ASP A 594 24.07 15.15 10.60
CA ASP A 594 24.49 16.39 11.27
C ASP A 594 25.73 17.01 10.61
N LYS A 595 26.42 16.28 9.73
CA LYS A 595 27.64 16.76 9.05
C LYS A 595 27.33 17.07 7.59
N PRO A 596 27.98 18.06 6.99
CA PRO A 596 27.84 18.32 5.56
C PRO A 596 28.14 17.07 4.73
N PHE A 597 27.29 16.78 3.76
CA PHE A 597 27.51 15.67 2.85
C PHE A 597 28.65 15.99 1.86
N VAL A 598 29.50 15.02 1.56
CA VAL A 598 30.60 15.20 0.58
C VAL A 598 30.08 14.69 -0.79
N PRO A 599 29.92 15.61 -1.76
CA PRO A 599 29.45 15.24 -3.10
C PRO A 599 30.49 14.40 -3.85
N ASN A 600 30.04 13.50 -4.73
CA ASN A 600 30.91 12.66 -5.55
C ASN A 600 30.40 12.51 -6.98
N ASP A 601 31.34 12.45 -7.93
CA ASP A 601 31.02 12.23 -9.34
C ASP A 601 30.82 10.75 -9.65
N VAL A 602 30.01 10.47 -10.68
CA VAL A 602 29.80 9.15 -11.28
C VAL A 602 30.00 9.24 -12.77
N LEU A 603 30.80 8.36 -13.34
CA LEU A 603 30.99 8.26 -14.79
C LEU A 603 30.87 6.79 -15.20
N LEU A 604 29.73 6.45 -15.77
CA LEU A 604 29.45 5.18 -16.43
C LEU A 604 29.08 5.47 -17.87
N THR A 605 29.89 4.99 -18.82
CA THR A 605 29.71 5.18 -20.27
C THR A 605 29.84 3.82 -20.99
N PRO A 606 29.51 3.72 -22.28
CA PRO A 606 29.75 2.50 -23.04
C PRO A 606 31.22 2.03 -23.02
N GLU A 607 32.16 2.97 -22.92
CA GLU A 607 33.62 2.71 -22.85
C GLU A 607 34.08 2.38 -21.44
N GLN A 608 33.34 2.82 -20.40
CA GLN A 608 33.65 2.58 -18.99
C GLN A 608 32.33 2.24 -18.26
N HIS A 609 31.83 1.03 -18.44
CA HIS A 609 30.54 0.63 -17.93
C HIS A 609 30.60 -0.05 -16.55
N MET A 610 31.80 -0.33 -16.01
CA MET A 610 31.98 -0.91 -14.69
C MET A 610 33.03 -0.18 -13.86
N LEU A 611 32.69 0.09 -12.58
CA LEU A 611 33.60 0.66 -11.59
C LEU A 611 33.80 -0.35 -10.45
N ILE A 612 35.07 -0.76 -10.26
CA ILE A 612 35.49 -1.54 -9.07
C ILE A 612 35.80 -0.53 -7.96
N ILE A 613 35.06 -0.62 -6.87
CA ILE A 613 35.11 0.33 -5.76
C ILE A 613 35.81 -0.28 -4.56
N THR A 614 36.98 0.28 -4.20
CA THR A 614 37.75 -0.13 -3.04
C THR A 614 37.75 0.92 -1.94
N GLY A 615 38.26 0.58 -0.76
CA GLY A 615 38.34 1.49 0.37
C GLY A 615 37.73 0.92 1.66
N PRO A 616 37.84 1.67 2.78
CA PRO A 616 37.39 1.22 4.09
C PRO A 616 35.85 1.07 4.17
N ASN A 617 35.36 0.17 5.03
CA ASN A 617 33.91 -0.06 5.20
C ASN A 617 33.12 1.17 5.64
N MET A 618 33.70 2.00 6.47
CA MET A 618 33.07 3.26 6.92
C MET A 618 33.32 4.44 5.96
N GLY A 619 34.00 4.21 4.83
CA GLY A 619 34.30 5.25 3.84
C GLY A 619 33.06 5.76 3.08
N GLY A 620 31.97 4.98 3.02
CA GLY A 620 30.73 5.35 2.31
C GLY A 620 30.51 4.65 0.97
N LYS A 621 31.15 3.49 0.69
CA LYS A 621 30.98 2.72 -0.57
C LYS A 621 29.50 2.45 -0.89
N SER A 622 28.77 1.85 0.04
CA SER A 622 27.36 1.51 -0.13
C SER A 622 26.47 2.76 -0.27
N THR A 623 26.83 3.87 0.41
CA THR A 623 26.13 5.16 0.27
C THR A 623 26.31 5.74 -1.13
N TYR A 624 27.53 5.69 -1.66
CA TYR A 624 27.83 6.13 -3.03
C TYR A 624 27.08 5.34 -4.10
N MET A 625 27.02 4.00 -3.95
CA MET A 625 26.27 3.16 -4.88
C MET A 625 24.76 3.45 -4.80
N ARG A 626 24.19 3.48 -3.59
CA ARG A 626 22.77 3.80 -3.41
C ARG A 626 22.42 5.19 -3.94
N GLN A 627 23.25 6.19 -3.72
CA GLN A 627 23.12 7.54 -4.27
C GLN A 627 22.91 7.50 -5.80
N THR A 628 23.77 6.76 -6.51
CA THR A 628 23.70 6.64 -7.97
C THR A 628 22.35 6.03 -8.42
N ALA A 629 21.92 4.94 -7.78
CA ALA A 629 20.66 4.30 -8.10
C ALA A 629 19.45 5.19 -7.76
N LEU A 630 19.47 5.93 -6.63
CA LEU A 630 18.40 6.84 -6.26
C LEU A 630 18.31 8.05 -7.18
N ILE A 631 19.44 8.58 -7.66
CA ILE A 631 19.48 9.65 -8.66
C ILE A 631 18.86 9.16 -9.99
N ALA A 632 19.23 7.98 -10.47
CA ALA A 632 18.64 7.39 -11.66
C ALA A 632 17.12 7.15 -11.50
N LEU A 633 16.68 6.63 -10.35
CA LEU A 633 15.28 6.43 -10.00
C LEU A 633 14.49 7.74 -10.00
N LEU A 634 15.03 8.80 -9.39
CA LEU A 634 14.43 10.14 -9.35
C LEU A 634 14.27 10.71 -10.75
N ALA A 635 15.32 10.62 -11.58
CA ALA A 635 15.30 11.07 -12.96
C ALA A 635 14.17 10.39 -13.75
N HIS A 636 14.01 9.07 -13.64
CA HIS A 636 12.94 8.30 -14.29
C HIS A 636 11.55 8.49 -13.66
N SER A 637 11.47 9.04 -12.44
CA SER A 637 10.19 9.44 -11.83
C SER A 637 9.69 10.81 -12.31
N GLY A 638 10.55 11.59 -13.00
CA GLY A 638 10.24 12.94 -13.46
C GLY A 638 10.58 14.04 -12.44
N SER A 639 11.34 13.70 -11.38
CA SER A 639 11.86 14.64 -10.38
C SER A 639 13.18 15.27 -10.84
N PHE A 640 13.56 16.38 -10.22
CA PHE A 640 14.92 16.87 -10.18
C PHE A 640 15.77 15.99 -9.27
N VAL A 641 17.10 16.10 -9.37
CA VAL A 641 18.04 15.18 -8.71
C VAL A 641 19.08 15.93 -7.87
N PRO A 642 19.56 15.33 -6.77
CA PRO A 642 20.60 15.92 -5.90
C PRO A 642 21.99 15.84 -6.53
N ALA A 643 22.29 16.73 -7.45
CA ALA A 643 23.57 16.85 -8.16
C ALA A 643 23.78 18.30 -8.64
N ASP A 644 24.98 18.62 -9.15
CA ASP A 644 25.22 19.86 -9.88
C ASP A 644 24.86 19.71 -11.37
N ALA A 645 25.03 18.50 -11.93
CA ALA A 645 24.57 18.10 -13.24
C ALA A 645 24.36 16.59 -13.29
N ALA A 646 23.41 16.12 -14.09
CA ALA A 646 23.18 14.69 -14.33
C ALA A 646 22.71 14.43 -15.76
N GLU A 647 23.37 13.48 -16.43
CA GLU A 647 22.96 12.92 -17.73
C GLU A 647 22.66 11.43 -17.51
N ILE A 648 21.42 11.02 -17.79
CA ILE A 648 20.95 9.65 -17.52
C ILE A 648 20.47 9.05 -18.84
N GLY A 649 21.15 7.97 -19.27
CA GLY A 649 20.74 7.14 -20.41
C GLY A 649 19.55 6.23 -20.07
N PRO A 650 19.07 5.45 -21.05
CA PRO A 650 17.97 4.52 -20.84
C PRO A 650 18.38 3.45 -19.81
N VAL A 651 17.60 3.35 -18.72
CA VAL A 651 17.75 2.31 -17.70
C VAL A 651 16.52 1.41 -17.78
N ASP A 652 16.74 0.08 -17.94
CA ASP A 652 15.67 -0.91 -17.96
C ASP A 652 15.41 -1.52 -16.58
N ARG A 653 16.48 -1.74 -15.80
CA ARG A 653 16.42 -2.38 -14.48
C ARG A 653 17.42 -1.77 -13.51
N ILE A 654 17.05 -1.73 -12.24
CA ILE A 654 17.96 -1.40 -11.15
C ILE A 654 18.08 -2.61 -10.25
N PHE A 655 19.27 -3.19 -10.19
CA PHE A 655 19.59 -4.31 -9.32
C PHE A 655 20.52 -3.89 -8.21
N THR A 656 20.24 -4.37 -7.00
CA THR A 656 21.15 -4.14 -5.87
C THR A 656 21.38 -5.43 -5.10
N ARG A 657 22.63 -5.71 -4.82
CA ARG A 657 23.06 -6.69 -3.84
C ARG A 657 23.91 -5.97 -2.79
N ILE A 658 23.27 -5.46 -1.73
CA ILE A 658 23.90 -4.65 -0.69
C ILE A 658 23.56 -5.25 0.68
N GLY A 659 24.58 -5.76 1.38
CA GLY A 659 24.46 -6.31 2.73
C GLY A 659 23.47 -7.48 2.87
N SER A 660 23.75 -8.49 3.66
CA SER A 660 22.78 -9.55 3.97
C SER A 660 22.14 -9.28 5.33
N SER A 661 20.84 -9.19 5.41
CA SER A 661 20.12 -9.49 6.65
C SER A 661 19.98 -10.99 6.76
N ASP A 662 20.29 -11.57 7.92
CA ASP A 662 20.03 -12.99 8.19
C ASP A 662 18.54 -13.27 8.00
N ASP A 663 18.17 -14.12 7.07
CA ASP A 663 16.84 -14.70 6.99
C ASP A 663 16.75 -15.92 7.93
N LEU A 664 16.84 -15.63 9.23
CA LEU A 664 16.71 -16.65 10.29
C LEU A 664 15.33 -17.33 10.25
N ALA A 665 14.30 -16.63 9.77
CA ALA A 665 12.94 -17.15 9.69
C ALA A 665 12.76 -18.17 8.55
N GLY A 666 13.49 -18.01 7.44
CA GLY A 666 13.43 -18.90 6.28
C GLY A 666 14.41 -20.08 6.34
N GLY A 667 15.25 -20.18 7.38
CA GLY A 667 16.23 -21.27 7.54
C GLY A 667 17.30 -21.32 6.46
N ARG A 668 17.45 -20.26 5.64
CA ARG A 668 18.46 -20.17 4.58
C ARG A 668 19.71 -19.50 5.15
N SER A 669 20.90 -20.05 4.80
CA SER A 669 22.15 -19.37 5.16
C SER A 669 22.26 -18.03 4.40
N THR A 670 22.89 -17.02 5.04
CA THR A 670 23.20 -15.74 4.40
C THR A 670 23.86 -15.89 3.03
N PHE A 671 24.74 -16.87 2.90
CA PHE A 671 25.42 -17.17 1.64
C PHE A 671 24.45 -17.68 0.56
N MET A 672 23.45 -18.49 0.92
CA MET A 672 22.45 -18.98 -0.06
C MET A 672 21.54 -17.84 -0.55
N VAL A 673 21.14 -16.94 0.34
CA VAL A 673 20.37 -15.74 -0.04
C VAL A 673 21.19 -14.85 -0.97
N GLU A 674 22.47 -14.61 -0.62
CA GLU A 674 23.43 -13.87 -1.43
C GLU A 674 23.57 -14.47 -2.84
N MET A 675 23.75 -15.78 -2.95
CA MET A 675 23.90 -16.44 -4.24
C MET A 675 22.60 -16.44 -5.07
N THR A 676 21.45 -16.51 -4.43
CA THR A 676 20.15 -16.42 -5.13
C THR A 676 19.93 -15.02 -5.71
N GLU A 677 20.24 -13.96 -4.95
CA GLU A 677 20.16 -12.57 -5.43
C GLU A 677 21.18 -12.33 -6.57
N THR A 678 22.40 -12.80 -6.41
CA THR A 678 23.46 -12.72 -7.43
C THR A 678 23.06 -13.46 -8.71
N ALA A 679 22.52 -14.67 -8.62
CA ALA A 679 22.04 -15.42 -9.77
C ALA A 679 20.92 -14.69 -10.52
N ASN A 680 19.96 -14.09 -9.79
CA ASN A 680 18.91 -13.29 -10.40
C ASN A 680 19.49 -12.11 -11.20
N ILE A 681 20.48 -11.41 -10.66
CA ILE A 681 21.16 -10.30 -11.34
C ILE A 681 21.88 -10.81 -12.60
N LEU A 682 22.71 -11.84 -12.49
CA LEU A 682 23.52 -12.37 -13.60
C LEU A 682 22.65 -12.91 -14.75
N HIS A 683 21.48 -13.47 -14.47
CA HIS A 683 20.56 -13.97 -15.50
C HIS A 683 19.77 -12.87 -16.20
N ASN A 684 19.53 -11.74 -15.54
CA ASN A 684 18.57 -10.74 -16.04
C ASN A 684 19.19 -9.37 -16.37
N ALA A 685 20.47 -9.14 -16.04
CA ALA A 685 21.15 -7.88 -16.37
C ALA A 685 21.38 -7.75 -17.88
N THR A 686 21.13 -6.55 -18.40
CA THR A 686 21.37 -6.16 -19.80
C THR A 686 22.36 -5.00 -19.86
N GLU A 687 22.74 -4.57 -21.04
CA GLU A 687 23.59 -3.37 -21.25
C GLU A 687 22.94 -2.05 -20.77
N HIS A 688 21.62 -2.06 -20.51
CA HIS A 688 20.86 -0.93 -19.95
C HIS A 688 20.56 -1.08 -18.46
N SER A 689 21.02 -2.14 -17.83
CA SER A 689 20.77 -2.38 -16.41
C SER A 689 21.79 -1.66 -15.53
N LEU A 690 21.31 -0.98 -14.49
CA LEU A 690 22.16 -0.45 -13.42
C LEU A 690 22.29 -1.49 -12.30
N VAL A 691 23.51 -1.96 -12.07
CA VAL A 691 23.82 -3.05 -11.12
C VAL A 691 24.72 -2.55 -10.00
N LEU A 692 24.29 -2.74 -8.75
CA LEU A 692 25.04 -2.42 -7.54
C LEU A 692 25.38 -3.72 -6.80
N MET A 693 26.68 -4.06 -6.78
CA MET A 693 27.18 -5.27 -6.13
C MET A 693 28.09 -4.91 -4.95
N ASP A 694 27.69 -5.24 -3.73
CA ASP A 694 28.44 -4.90 -2.52
C ASP A 694 28.91 -6.17 -1.80
N GLU A 695 30.20 -6.37 -1.76
CA GLU A 695 30.92 -7.35 -0.96
C GLU A 695 30.49 -8.81 -1.17
N ILE A 696 30.46 -9.26 -2.42
CA ILE A 696 30.11 -10.64 -2.78
C ILE A 696 31.16 -11.62 -2.30
N GLY A 697 30.72 -12.82 -1.87
CA GLY A 697 31.59 -13.94 -1.47
C GLY A 697 32.02 -13.91 0.01
N ARG A 698 31.41 -13.08 0.86
CA ARG A 698 31.76 -13.03 2.30
C ARG A 698 31.32 -14.26 3.10
N GLY A 699 30.30 -14.97 2.64
CA GLY A 699 29.72 -16.11 3.37
C GLY A 699 30.43 -17.44 3.20
N THR A 700 31.59 -17.48 2.52
CA THR A 700 32.36 -18.70 2.22
C THR A 700 33.86 -18.52 2.48
N SER A 701 34.71 -19.49 2.04
CA SER A 701 36.15 -19.34 2.15
C SER A 701 36.69 -18.20 1.27
N THR A 702 37.78 -17.56 1.65
CA THR A 702 38.33 -16.38 0.95
C THR A 702 38.57 -16.66 -0.55
N PHE A 703 39.14 -17.81 -0.91
CA PHE A 703 39.41 -18.13 -2.31
C PHE A 703 38.15 -18.45 -3.11
N ASP A 704 37.18 -19.18 -2.51
CA ASP A 704 35.88 -19.41 -3.16
C ASP A 704 35.12 -18.11 -3.38
N GLY A 705 35.11 -17.24 -2.36
CA GLY A 705 34.47 -15.93 -2.42
C GLY A 705 35.10 -15.03 -3.48
N LEU A 706 36.42 -14.93 -3.53
CA LEU A 706 37.15 -14.19 -4.56
C LEU A 706 36.86 -14.73 -5.96
N SER A 707 36.86 -16.06 -6.14
CA SER A 707 36.63 -16.71 -7.45
C SER A 707 35.21 -16.40 -7.96
N LEU A 708 34.20 -16.46 -7.07
CA LEU A 708 32.82 -16.11 -7.40
C LEU A 708 32.64 -14.62 -7.70
N ALA A 709 33.24 -13.75 -6.90
CA ALA A 709 33.20 -12.31 -7.12
C ALA A 709 33.85 -11.92 -8.45
N TRP A 710 35.00 -12.51 -8.75
CA TRP A 710 35.72 -12.29 -10.01
C TRP A 710 34.89 -12.70 -11.23
N ALA A 711 34.43 -13.97 -11.26
CA ALA A 711 33.60 -14.48 -12.35
C ALA A 711 32.30 -13.73 -12.54
N SER A 712 31.67 -13.26 -11.42
CA SER A 712 30.46 -12.41 -11.48
C SER A 712 30.77 -11.06 -12.10
N ALA A 713 31.90 -10.43 -11.75
CA ALA A 713 32.30 -9.15 -12.30
C ALA A 713 32.66 -9.29 -13.81
N GLU A 714 33.40 -10.33 -14.21
CA GLU A 714 33.65 -10.61 -15.63
C GLU A 714 32.35 -10.82 -16.42
N HIS A 715 31.40 -11.56 -15.88
CA HIS A 715 30.10 -11.78 -16.54
C HIS A 715 29.37 -10.49 -16.78
N LEU A 716 29.29 -9.59 -15.78
CA LEU A 716 28.63 -8.29 -15.88
C LEU A 716 29.39 -7.34 -16.83
N ALA A 717 30.71 -7.38 -16.82
CA ALA A 717 31.54 -6.62 -17.76
C ALA A 717 31.28 -7.06 -19.21
N ASN A 718 31.23 -8.39 -19.48
CA ASN A 718 30.93 -8.95 -20.79
C ASN A 718 29.48 -8.61 -21.24
N ALA A 719 28.54 -8.56 -20.32
CA ALA A 719 27.17 -8.10 -20.58
C ALA A 719 27.08 -6.58 -20.78
N ARG A 720 28.15 -5.82 -20.54
CA ARG A 720 28.23 -4.35 -20.60
C ARG A 720 27.24 -3.63 -19.71
N ALA A 721 26.81 -4.29 -18.61
CA ALA A 721 25.88 -3.71 -17.64
C ALA A 721 26.55 -2.55 -16.89
N LEU A 722 25.81 -1.45 -16.67
CA LEU A 722 26.28 -0.29 -15.90
C LEU A 722 26.46 -0.70 -14.44
N THR A 723 27.70 -1.02 -14.02
CA THR A 723 27.96 -1.73 -12.78
C THR A 723 28.82 -0.94 -11.81
N LEU A 724 28.36 -0.82 -10.56
CA LEU A 724 29.15 -0.38 -9.40
C LEU A 724 29.42 -1.60 -8.53
N PHE A 725 30.70 -2.01 -8.47
CA PHE A 725 31.12 -3.26 -7.81
C PHE A 725 32.05 -2.94 -6.63
N ALA A 726 31.51 -2.91 -5.42
CA ALA A 726 32.30 -2.68 -4.21
C ALA A 726 32.84 -4.00 -3.67
N THR A 727 34.11 -4.03 -3.34
CA THR A 727 34.81 -5.23 -2.88
C THR A 727 35.87 -4.95 -1.81
N HIS A 728 36.15 -5.96 -1.00
CA HIS A 728 37.31 -6.03 -0.12
C HIS A 728 38.44 -6.87 -0.66
N TYR A 729 38.19 -7.59 -1.74
CA TYR A 729 39.23 -8.36 -2.42
C TYR A 729 40.09 -7.42 -3.26
N PHE A 730 41.32 -7.17 -2.76
CA PHE A 730 42.26 -6.25 -3.41
C PHE A 730 42.70 -6.80 -4.78
N GLU A 731 42.71 -8.09 -4.92
CA GLU A 731 43.04 -8.80 -6.16
C GLU A 731 42.16 -8.39 -7.32
N MET A 732 40.88 -8.06 -7.06
CA MET A 732 39.95 -7.60 -8.08
C MET A 732 40.33 -6.28 -8.74
N THR A 733 41.25 -5.51 -8.14
CA THR A 733 41.76 -4.28 -8.76
C THR A 733 42.58 -4.53 -10.03
N ALA A 734 42.97 -5.78 -10.28
CA ALA A 734 43.64 -6.21 -11.54
C ALA A 734 42.64 -6.48 -12.67
N LEU A 735 41.32 -6.54 -12.41
CA LEU A 735 40.30 -6.82 -13.43
C LEU A 735 40.32 -5.86 -14.63
N PRO A 736 40.55 -4.52 -14.46
CA PRO A 736 40.68 -3.58 -15.59
C PRO A 736 41.81 -3.92 -16.60
N GLU A 737 42.81 -4.68 -16.17
CA GLU A 737 43.88 -5.13 -17.08
C GLU A 737 43.46 -6.30 -18.00
N GLN A 738 42.34 -6.98 -17.62
CA GLN A 738 41.88 -8.19 -18.28
C GLN A 738 40.51 -8.00 -18.98
N ALA A 739 39.71 -7.03 -18.57
CA ALA A 739 38.36 -6.74 -19.08
C ALA A 739 38.25 -5.28 -19.55
N GLU A 740 37.80 -5.12 -20.80
CA GLU A 740 37.57 -3.78 -21.36
C GLU A 740 36.36 -3.11 -20.67
N GLY A 741 36.39 -1.78 -20.53
CA GLY A 741 35.29 -1.02 -19.96
C GLY A 741 35.19 -1.06 -18.44
N VAL A 742 36.19 -1.61 -17.76
CA VAL A 742 36.29 -1.66 -16.29
C VAL A 742 37.31 -0.65 -15.80
N ALA A 743 37.01 0.08 -14.75
CA ALA A 743 37.94 1.00 -14.10
C ALA A 743 37.93 0.86 -12.59
N ASN A 744 39.04 1.22 -11.94
CA ASN A 744 39.15 1.26 -10.48
C ASN A 744 38.87 2.66 -9.97
N ILE A 745 38.13 2.73 -8.87
CA ILE A 745 37.97 3.92 -8.05
C ILE A 745 38.09 3.54 -6.57
N HIS A 746 38.41 4.51 -5.72
CA HIS A 746 38.50 4.25 -4.30
C HIS A 746 38.00 5.43 -3.46
N LEU A 747 37.49 5.11 -2.27
CA LEU A 747 37.16 6.10 -1.26
C LEU A 747 38.39 6.46 -0.43
N THR A 748 38.69 7.78 -0.35
CA THR A 748 39.88 8.30 0.31
C THR A 748 39.70 8.31 1.81
N ALA A 749 40.78 7.94 2.50
CA ALA A 749 40.93 8.07 3.94
C ALA A 749 42.34 8.59 4.23
N THR A 750 42.48 9.47 5.22
CA THR A 750 43.77 10.05 5.61
C THR A 750 44.11 9.66 7.05
N GLU A 751 45.32 9.19 7.28
CA GLU A 751 45.83 8.96 8.62
C GLU A 751 46.17 10.29 9.30
N HIS A 752 45.65 10.50 10.49
CA HIS A 752 45.98 11.68 11.31
C HIS A 752 46.34 11.23 12.73
N GLY A 753 47.65 11.28 13.04
CA GLY A 753 48.17 10.72 14.28
C GLY A 753 47.94 9.22 14.38
N ASP A 754 47.35 8.76 15.50
CA ASP A 754 46.99 7.34 15.71
C ASP A 754 45.58 6.97 15.16
N GLY A 755 44.89 7.89 14.49
CA GLY A 755 43.53 7.72 13.98
C GLY A 755 43.45 7.80 12.46
N ILE A 756 42.27 7.41 11.92
CA ILE A 756 41.91 7.56 10.51
C ILE A 756 40.75 8.56 10.38
N VAL A 757 40.82 9.41 9.38
CA VAL A 757 39.76 10.34 8.99
C VAL A 757 39.24 9.90 7.62
N PHE A 758 37.98 9.54 7.53
CA PHE A 758 37.31 9.22 6.27
C PHE A 758 36.93 10.50 5.56
N MET A 759 37.47 10.71 4.37
CA MET A 759 37.20 11.91 3.58
C MET A 759 35.91 11.82 2.79
N HIS A 760 35.33 10.61 2.66
CA HIS A 760 34.12 10.31 1.90
C HIS A 760 34.18 10.77 0.44
N ARG A 761 35.37 10.96 -0.11
CA ARG A 761 35.66 11.42 -1.46
C ARG A 761 36.11 10.27 -2.32
N ILE A 762 35.61 10.21 -3.55
CA ILE A 762 36.04 9.24 -4.59
C ILE A 762 37.23 9.80 -5.37
N GLU A 763 38.22 8.95 -5.61
CA GLU A 763 39.37 9.21 -6.50
C GLU A 763 39.58 8.04 -7.45
N ALA A 764 40.16 8.31 -8.63
CA ALA A 764 40.50 7.30 -9.62
C ALA A 764 41.64 6.39 -9.12
N GLY A 765 41.61 5.15 -9.57
CA GLY A 765 42.58 4.10 -9.23
C GLY A 765 42.18 3.28 -7.99
N PRO A 766 42.94 2.22 -7.67
CA PRO A 766 42.72 1.37 -6.52
C PRO A 766 43.17 2.03 -5.21
N ALA A 767 42.57 1.64 -4.07
CA ALA A 767 43.04 2.06 -2.76
C ALA A 767 44.48 1.58 -2.52
N SER A 768 45.29 2.42 -1.87
CA SER A 768 46.70 2.09 -1.62
C SER A 768 46.92 1.05 -0.52
N GLN A 769 45.96 0.91 0.39
CA GLN A 769 45.98 -0.06 1.51
C GLN A 769 44.60 -0.31 2.11
N SER A 770 44.49 -1.40 2.89
CA SER A 770 43.29 -1.66 3.69
C SER A 770 43.41 -1.00 5.06
N TYR A 771 42.33 -0.36 5.52
CA TYR A 771 42.31 0.36 6.81
C TYR A 771 41.66 -0.44 7.94
N GLY A 772 41.53 -1.76 7.82
CA GLY A 772 40.80 -2.62 8.76
C GLY A 772 41.33 -2.53 10.22
N LEU A 773 42.66 -2.44 10.41
CA LEU A 773 43.26 -2.32 11.74
C LEU A 773 43.02 -0.96 12.37
N GLN A 774 43.01 0.10 11.58
CA GLN A 774 42.72 1.47 12.04
C GLN A 774 41.24 1.58 12.45
N VAL A 775 40.33 1.00 11.69
CA VAL A 775 38.90 0.92 12.04
C VAL A 775 38.71 0.12 13.33
N ALA A 776 39.36 -1.02 13.49
CA ALA A 776 39.30 -1.82 14.72
C ALA A 776 39.81 -1.03 15.94
N GLN A 777 40.86 -0.21 15.78
CA GLN A 777 41.36 0.67 16.81
C GLN A 777 40.32 1.74 17.19
N LEU A 778 39.67 2.38 16.21
CA LEU A 778 38.59 3.34 16.45
C LEU A 778 37.38 2.70 17.16
N ALA A 779 37.08 1.45 16.86
CA ALA A 779 36.03 0.68 17.52
C ALA A 779 36.37 0.27 18.98
N GLY A 780 37.58 0.60 19.46
CA GLY A 780 37.97 0.33 20.84
C GLY A 780 38.60 -1.06 21.07
N VAL A 781 39.05 -1.77 20.01
CA VAL A 781 39.81 -3.02 20.18
C VAL A 781 41.11 -2.71 20.97
N PRO A 782 41.46 -3.52 21.99
CA PRO A 782 42.62 -3.23 22.86
C PRO A 782 43.93 -3.09 22.08
N ALA A 783 44.76 -2.07 22.42
CA ALA A 783 46.01 -1.74 21.74
C ALA A 783 47.00 -2.92 21.61
N PRO A 784 47.12 -3.88 22.58
CA PRO A 784 47.99 -5.05 22.41
C PRO A 784 47.50 -5.99 21.28
N VAL A 785 46.15 -6.10 21.09
CA VAL A 785 45.58 -6.91 20.00
C VAL A 785 45.86 -6.28 18.65
N ILE A 786 45.68 -4.96 18.54
CA ILE A 786 45.98 -4.20 17.29
C ILE A 786 47.44 -4.32 16.92
N ARG A 787 48.35 -4.19 17.90
CA ARG A 787 49.80 -4.33 17.65
C ARG A 787 50.10 -5.73 17.11
N ARG A 788 49.57 -6.77 17.72
CA ARG A 788 49.79 -8.16 17.28
C ARG A 788 49.20 -8.42 15.91
N ALA A 789 48.01 -7.85 15.64
CA ALA A 789 47.38 -7.98 14.30
C ALA A 789 48.22 -7.28 13.23
N ARG A 790 48.79 -6.12 13.51
CA ARG A 790 49.72 -5.39 12.58
C ARG A 790 50.98 -6.21 12.27
N GLU A 791 51.60 -6.81 13.29
CA GLU A 791 52.77 -7.72 13.11
C GLU A 791 52.38 -8.89 12.21
N LYS A 792 51.18 -9.46 12.42
CA LYS A 792 50.73 -10.61 11.64
C LYS A 792 50.40 -10.24 10.19
N LEU A 793 49.81 -9.05 9.97
CA LEU A 793 49.52 -8.51 8.63
C LEU A 793 50.82 -8.37 7.81
N MET A 794 51.83 -7.72 8.39
CA MET A 794 53.18 -7.59 7.73
C MET A 794 53.77 -8.93 7.33
N MET A 795 53.61 -9.96 8.19
CA MET A 795 54.11 -11.31 7.88
C MET A 795 53.35 -11.97 6.73
N LEU A 796 52.05 -11.70 6.60
CA LEU A 796 51.24 -12.23 5.50
C LEU A 796 51.57 -11.56 4.18
N GLU A 797 51.64 -10.21 4.18
CA GLU A 797 52.04 -9.40 3.01
C GLU A 797 53.44 -9.75 2.49
N GLN A 798 54.40 -10.01 3.38
CA GLN A 798 55.74 -10.51 2.97
C GLN A 798 55.73 -11.88 2.32
N ARG A 799 54.82 -12.80 2.73
CA ARG A 799 54.69 -14.12 2.10
C ARG A 799 54.12 -13.99 0.69
N ASP A 800 53.13 -13.14 0.47
CA ASP A 800 52.50 -12.93 -0.84
C ASP A 800 53.54 -12.35 -1.84
N VAL A 801 54.40 -11.40 -1.39
CA VAL A 801 55.49 -10.86 -2.22
C VAL A 801 56.53 -11.90 -2.56
N ASP A 802 56.90 -12.78 -1.62
CA ASP A 802 57.86 -13.88 -1.85
C ASP A 802 57.30 -14.96 -2.78
N GLU A 803 55.98 -15.22 -2.77
CA GLU A 803 55.34 -16.15 -3.72
C GLU A 803 55.22 -15.58 -5.13
N GLN A 804 54.98 -14.27 -5.29
CA GLN A 804 54.96 -13.60 -6.60
C GLN A 804 56.35 -13.44 -7.23
N GLN A 805 57.44 -13.44 -6.46
CA GLN A 805 58.83 -13.37 -6.97
C GLN A 805 59.46 -14.75 -7.34
N ARG A 806 58.73 -15.85 -7.12
CA ARG A 806 59.20 -17.15 -7.61
C ARG A 806 58.96 -17.24 -9.12
N PRO A 807 60.02 -17.50 -9.97
CA PRO A 807 59.80 -17.67 -11.40
C PRO A 807 58.84 -18.82 -11.64
N SER A 808 57.84 -18.56 -12.43
CA SER A 808 56.79 -19.49 -12.83
C SER A 808 57.40 -20.74 -13.49
N ALA A 809 57.76 -21.74 -12.69
CA ALA A 809 57.66 -23.12 -13.17
C ALA A 809 56.17 -23.40 -13.21
N SER A 810 55.61 -23.57 -14.39
CA SER A 810 54.20 -23.99 -14.56
C SER A 810 53.89 -25.09 -13.56
N PRO A 811 53.06 -24.88 -12.54
CA PRO A 811 52.60 -25.96 -11.71
C PRO A 811 51.78 -26.87 -12.63
N ALA A 812 52.22 -28.09 -12.83
CA ALA A 812 51.30 -29.13 -13.21
C ALA A 812 50.18 -29.07 -12.19
N ILE A 813 48.98 -28.66 -12.65
CA ILE A 813 47.76 -28.64 -11.86
C ILE A 813 47.70 -29.98 -11.14
N PRO A 814 47.76 -30.05 -9.78
CA PRO A 814 47.41 -31.28 -9.11
C PRO A 814 45.95 -31.50 -9.47
N GLN A 815 45.67 -32.51 -10.26
CA GLN A 815 44.31 -32.99 -10.40
C GLN A 815 43.85 -33.35 -8.99
N GLN A 816 43.11 -32.45 -8.41
CA GLN A 816 42.33 -32.71 -7.22
C GLN A 816 41.35 -33.79 -7.68
N ASN A 817 41.52 -34.99 -7.16
CA ASN A 817 40.57 -36.06 -7.38
C ASN A 817 39.21 -35.56 -6.95
N ASP A 818 38.36 -35.29 -7.91
CA ASP A 818 36.96 -34.94 -7.72
C ASP A 818 36.34 -35.98 -6.78
N LEU A 819 35.97 -35.58 -5.59
CA LEU A 819 35.25 -36.43 -4.65
C LEU A 819 33.89 -36.88 -5.21
N PHE A 820 33.50 -36.34 -6.37
CA PHE A 820 32.28 -36.62 -7.13
C PHE A 820 32.55 -36.97 -8.61
N ALA A 821 33.78 -37.27 -9.00
CA ALA A 821 34.02 -37.90 -10.29
C ALA A 821 33.29 -39.25 -10.27
N SER A 822 32.11 -39.29 -10.85
CA SER A 822 31.44 -40.54 -11.16
C SER A 822 32.37 -41.32 -12.12
N VAL A 823 33.05 -42.33 -11.62
CA VAL A 823 33.70 -43.31 -12.49
C VAL A 823 32.63 -43.74 -13.50
N PRO A 824 32.87 -43.61 -14.82
CA PRO A 824 31.87 -44.02 -15.78
C PRO A 824 31.48 -45.46 -15.48
N HIS A 825 30.20 -45.72 -15.40
CA HIS A 825 29.70 -47.05 -15.09
C HIS A 825 30.32 -48.06 -16.10
N PRO A 826 30.79 -49.23 -15.70
CA PRO A 826 31.48 -50.17 -16.59
C PRO A 826 30.75 -50.47 -17.89
N VAL A 827 29.40 -50.38 -17.86
CA VAL A 827 28.56 -50.50 -19.07
C VAL A 827 28.77 -49.35 -20.05
N VAL A 828 28.97 -48.11 -19.58
CA VAL A 828 29.19 -46.92 -20.45
C VAL A 828 30.57 -47.02 -21.13
N GLU A 829 31.57 -47.53 -20.43
CA GLU A 829 32.91 -47.76 -20.96
C GLU A 829 32.92 -48.92 -21.97
N ALA A 830 32.19 -50.00 -21.71
CA ALA A 830 32.02 -51.13 -22.61
C ALA A 830 31.25 -50.74 -23.89
N LEU A 831 30.21 -49.92 -23.78
CA LEU A 831 29.44 -49.38 -24.89
C LEU A 831 30.27 -48.48 -25.79
N GLY A 832 31.12 -47.61 -25.23
CA GLY A 832 32.04 -46.76 -25.98
C GLY A 832 33.17 -47.48 -26.75
N LYS A 833 33.46 -48.73 -26.37
CA LYS A 833 34.45 -49.56 -27.03
C LYS A 833 33.87 -50.53 -28.06
N ALA A 834 32.54 -50.65 -28.14
CA ALA A 834 31.87 -51.57 -29.08
C ALA A 834 31.71 -50.92 -30.45
N ASP A 835 32.17 -51.62 -31.51
CA ASP A 835 31.89 -51.19 -32.88
C ASP A 835 30.50 -51.70 -33.28
N ILE A 836 29.51 -50.86 -33.20
CA ILE A 836 28.10 -51.23 -33.35
C ILE A 836 27.76 -51.62 -34.78
N ASP A 837 28.44 -51.03 -35.78
CA ASP A 837 28.19 -51.25 -37.20
C ASP A 837 28.68 -52.60 -37.70
N ASP A 838 29.66 -53.25 -37.05
CA ASP A 838 30.19 -54.55 -37.40
C ASP A 838 29.56 -55.74 -36.64
N LEU A 839 28.61 -55.49 -35.75
CA LEU A 839 27.95 -56.53 -34.96
C LEU A 839 26.79 -57.20 -35.68
N SER A 840 26.80 -58.53 -35.73
CA SER A 840 25.63 -59.31 -36.13
C SER A 840 24.53 -59.21 -35.05
N PRO A 841 23.24 -59.36 -35.38
CA PRO A 841 22.14 -59.30 -34.43
C PRO A 841 22.29 -60.26 -33.24
N ARG A 842 22.96 -61.39 -33.43
CA ARG A 842 23.19 -62.39 -32.39
C ARG A 842 24.31 -61.97 -31.42
N GLU A 843 25.32 -61.30 -31.91
CA GLU A 843 26.41 -60.76 -31.10
C GLU A 843 25.98 -59.56 -30.35
N ALA A 844 25.17 -58.65 -30.94
CA ALA A 844 24.56 -57.51 -30.27
C ALA A 844 23.66 -57.94 -29.08
N LEU A 845 22.86 -59.01 -29.27
CA LEU A 845 22.01 -59.54 -28.18
C LEU A 845 22.88 -60.17 -27.05
N ALA A 846 23.97 -60.85 -27.41
CA ALA A 846 24.90 -61.44 -26.44
C ALA A 846 25.61 -60.33 -25.60
N LEU A 847 26.04 -59.23 -26.24
CA LEU A 847 26.62 -58.07 -25.57
C LEU A 847 25.64 -57.37 -24.65
N LEU A 848 24.37 -57.25 -25.06
CA LEU A 848 23.32 -56.70 -24.19
C LEU A 848 23.10 -57.53 -22.91
N TYR A 849 23.17 -58.86 -23.01
CA TYR A 849 23.11 -59.72 -21.82
C TYR A 849 24.33 -59.56 -20.92
N GLN A 850 25.55 -59.44 -21.50
CA GLN A 850 26.78 -59.20 -20.75
C GLN A 850 26.73 -57.81 -20.04
N TRP A 851 26.27 -56.77 -20.73
CA TRP A 851 26.17 -55.43 -20.14
C TRP A 851 25.10 -55.35 -19.04
N ARG A 852 24.00 -56.15 -19.15
CA ARG A 852 23.02 -56.26 -18.09
C ARG A 852 23.59 -56.91 -16.81
N GLU A 853 24.54 -57.79 -16.92
CA GLU A 853 25.24 -58.39 -15.76
C GLU A 853 26.25 -57.42 -15.12
N LEU A 854 26.62 -56.35 -15.81
CA LEU A 854 27.47 -55.27 -15.29
C LEU A 854 26.67 -54.13 -14.63
N LEU A 855 25.34 -54.09 -14.77
CA LEU A 855 24.41 -53.18 -14.05
C LEU A 855 24.11 -53.70 -12.64
#